data_cb77651e0ff49c69dc0427737051b19c
#
_entry.id   cb77651e0ff49c69dc0427737051b19c
#
_cell.length_a   1.000
_cell.length_b   1.000
_cell.length_c   1.000
_cell.angle_alpha   90.00
_cell.angle_beta   90.00
_cell.angle_gamma   90.00
#
_symmetry.space_group_name_H-M   'P 1'
#
loop_
_entity.id
_entity.type
_entity.pdbx_description
1 polymer ?
#
loop_
_entity_poly.entity_id
_entity_poly.type
_entity_poly.pdbx_seq_one_letter_code
_entity_poly.pdbx_strand_id
1 'polypeptide(L)'
;MNKLKYLFVFIVLLLSTTLAQAQYSFRSIDIQSGLSDNYVRSIMKDQQGYLWIGTLNGLSRYDGFHNRSYTLTQKDGKKNANIIEVAQDKSSQIWVTTYDHHIFCYNPDKDCMQDNANEILARLGIKISHHNPKKDTRGRVIIDQDKNLWYISGYTLYYYIYDENRLYQMKLAELINSVTCREGVAYAQTSKGRIYRINVKQKNAFLLATYPIQAKAKNLRIYQDIQGNIWTYDQYINGLYRLPIGKNSSKTEREKKSSPITLEKICDENVSALAEDRHGNLWIGTNSSGIIIRQDDGNAKRITRNENALYPLTSNHINTILIDDENMAWIGSSKVGIAYTNLNNTSISVIPTPFNEDIGFLCQDAMGKLWIGYDGNGLYCETTGKLYQTGNSTLKSNLVIGGRIANDRNIYLGTYGGSICQLTTDAQIHPVWQEHAQLKYVRRIIQDKEGNFWIGGIMSGLCCITPQGRFKNYTFHNSILRTNAITDLVYTDQEDIMLIATSTGMYILNAQKQLKEVPVRELQTANINALYADNRKLRWVCTNEDVRIYDGHFRLLKTFGRNEELNNVLAITGDQQGEIWITTSKALFNIRVAKNEKGNYIFHLRKFVNSDGLGDITFCKKAIYCTNNGDILAGGCGKYIRLTPSLLEESMKTRNVVFTELQVNDEVMPFPSSKSQIQEFKHNDNIKLFVSTLDYTHAAPLKFTYHLDEEEDWKLADGNCIQLVQLSWGKHTLQVKALDGSDDTIATLSLNVLPPIWLSGKAFMLYVLLFVLIFWQVRKRRNTGKEAYTTQTALELSVAQENEDGNEVSLKQEDISRKQEDAWIAKATALIELHLSDSEFSVENFSEEMNLSRSALYKKLMVATGKSPLEFMRAIRLKHGLAYLQNGDLSISEIAYNIGLSPKQFSKFFKEEYGCLPSQYKKK
;
A
#
# COMPACT_ATOMS: atom_id res chain seq x y z
N MET A 1 55.83 -19.02 0.97
CA MET A 1 54.72 -18.83 0.01
C MET A 1 53.49 -19.65 0.39
N ASN A 2 53.55 -20.89 0.80
CA ASN A 2 52.35 -21.67 1.12
C ASN A 2 51.57 -21.16 2.36
N LYS A 3 52.23 -20.70 3.43
CA LYS A 3 51.56 -20.14 4.62
C LYS A 3 50.79 -18.83 4.32
N LEU A 4 51.26 -18.03 3.40
CA LEU A 4 50.55 -16.80 2.96
C LEU A 4 49.32 -17.14 2.12
N LYS A 5 49.37 -18.22 1.30
CA LYS A 5 48.19 -18.71 0.56
C LYS A 5 47.10 -19.24 1.50
N TYR A 6 47.48 -19.97 2.53
CA TYR A 6 46.49 -20.46 3.51
C TYR A 6 45.92 -19.35 4.37
N LEU A 7 46.71 -18.31 4.71
CA LEU A 7 46.21 -17.14 5.40
C LEU A 7 45.24 -16.31 4.51
N PHE A 8 45.54 -16.17 3.23
CA PHE A 8 44.67 -15.49 2.29
C PHE A 8 43.37 -16.27 2.05
N VAL A 9 43.40 -17.58 1.90
CA VAL A 9 42.24 -18.46 1.80
C VAL A 9 41.41 -18.43 3.09
N PHE A 10 42.06 -18.36 4.27
CA PHE A 10 41.39 -18.27 5.56
C PHE A 10 40.75 -16.90 5.75
N ILE A 11 41.36 -15.81 5.29
CA ILE A 11 40.80 -14.43 5.30
C ILE A 11 39.66 -14.33 4.29
N VAL A 12 39.76 -14.95 3.12
CA VAL A 12 38.67 -14.99 2.12
C VAL A 12 37.49 -15.83 2.62
N LEU A 13 37.76 -16.96 3.30
CA LEU A 13 36.71 -17.76 3.95
C LEU A 13 36.07 -17.02 5.14
N LEU A 14 36.84 -16.29 5.95
CA LEU A 14 36.29 -15.43 7.02
C LEU A 14 35.49 -14.25 6.45
N LEU A 15 35.87 -13.67 5.32
CA LEU A 15 35.10 -12.62 4.61
C LEU A 15 33.86 -13.19 3.93
N SER A 16 33.86 -14.45 3.48
CA SER A 16 32.69 -15.06 2.83
C SER A 16 31.61 -15.52 3.83
N THR A 17 31.94 -15.73 5.10
CA THR A 17 30.95 -16.08 6.14
C THR A 17 30.19 -14.86 6.69
N THR A 18 30.59 -13.64 6.32
CA THR A 18 29.90 -12.39 6.77
C THR A 18 28.81 -11.89 5.83
N LEU A 19 28.47 -12.59 4.73
CA LEU A 19 27.71 -12.00 3.61
C LEU A 19 26.29 -12.49 3.40
N ALA A 20 25.70 -13.27 4.29
CA ALA A 20 24.28 -13.62 4.18
C ALA A 20 23.52 -13.27 5.46
N GLN A 21 23.64 -12.05 5.95
CA GLN A 21 22.73 -11.55 6.99
C GLN A 21 21.53 -10.93 6.32
N ALA A 22 20.34 -11.51 6.55
CA ALA A 22 19.07 -10.84 6.22
C ALA A 22 19.12 -9.39 6.73
N GLN A 23 19.14 -8.45 5.83
CA GLN A 23 19.20 -7.03 6.17
C GLN A 23 17.78 -6.56 6.29
N TYR A 24 17.39 -6.06 7.48
CA TYR A 24 16.08 -5.45 7.66
C TYR A 24 15.95 -4.22 6.77
N SER A 25 14.86 -4.15 6.02
CA SER A 25 14.51 -3.01 5.17
C SER A 25 13.46 -2.17 5.90
N PHE A 26 13.76 -0.91 6.19
CA PHE A 26 12.88 -0.03 6.95
C PHE A 26 12.18 0.97 6.05
N ARG A 27 10.88 1.16 6.27
CA ARG A 27 10.07 2.26 5.72
C ARG A 27 9.89 3.31 6.78
N SER A 28 9.50 4.54 6.40
CA SER A 28 9.33 5.64 7.34
C SER A 28 7.97 6.31 7.24
N ILE A 29 7.51 6.83 8.37
CA ILE A 29 6.37 7.75 8.50
C ILE A 29 6.87 8.97 9.25
N ASP A 30 6.73 10.15 8.67
CA ASP A 30 7.22 11.42 9.20
C ASP A 30 6.20 12.55 9.00
N ILE A 31 6.59 13.78 9.27
CA ILE A 31 5.75 14.96 9.08
C ILE A 31 5.32 15.17 7.62
N GLN A 32 6.11 14.72 6.63
CA GLN A 32 5.74 14.80 5.23
C GLN A 32 4.60 13.82 4.90
N SER A 33 4.53 12.72 5.65
CA SER A 33 3.42 11.77 5.62
C SER A 33 2.22 12.20 6.49
N GLY A 34 2.20 13.44 7.01
CA GLY A 34 1.12 14.00 7.83
C GLY A 34 1.20 13.67 9.33
N LEU A 35 2.32 13.12 9.83
CA LEU A 35 2.53 12.90 11.26
C LEU A 35 2.58 14.25 12.00
N SER A 36 1.98 14.32 13.19
CA SER A 36 1.91 15.55 13.98
C SER A 36 3.28 16.10 14.43
N ASP A 37 4.28 15.24 14.62
CA ASP A 37 5.67 15.61 14.95
C ASP A 37 6.59 14.39 14.72
N ASN A 38 7.84 14.63 14.34
CA ASN A 38 8.87 13.60 14.17
C ASN A 38 9.44 13.05 15.48
N TYR A 39 9.16 13.67 16.62
CA TYR A 39 9.56 13.17 17.94
C TYR A 39 8.49 12.21 18.48
N VAL A 40 8.63 10.92 18.17
CA VAL A 40 7.69 9.88 18.57
C VAL A 40 8.02 9.35 19.94
N ARG A 41 7.02 9.26 20.84
CA ARG A 41 7.18 8.78 22.22
C ARG A 41 6.44 7.48 22.51
N SER A 42 5.32 7.26 21.86
CA SER A 42 4.49 6.08 22.07
C SER A 42 3.84 5.66 20.77
N ILE A 43 3.77 4.36 20.55
CA ILE A 43 3.09 3.74 19.39
C ILE A 43 2.19 2.63 19.94
N MET A 44 0.95 2.57 19.48
CA MET A 44 0.00 1.54 19.85
C MET A 44 -0.88 1.20 18.65
N LYS A 45 -1.12 -0.10 18.41
CA LYS A 45 -2.09 -0.59 17.44
C LYS A 45 -3.37 -0.98 18.20
N ASP A 46 -4.51 -0.44 17.77
CA ASP A 46 -5.79 -0.74 18.41
C ASP A 46 -6.40 -2.04 17.89
N GLN A 47 -7.49 -2.48 18.51
CA GLN A 47 -8.19 -3.72 18.12
C GLN A 47 -8.84 -3.65 16.73
N GLN A 48 -9.08 -2.45 16.19
CA GLN A 48 -9.58 -2.25 14.83
C GLN A 48 -8.46 -2.32 13.79
N GLY A 49 -7.20 -2.15 14.22
CA GLY A 49 -6.01 -2.16 13.38
C GLY A 49 -5.39 -0.78 13.14
N TYR A 50 -5.97 0.33 13.61
CA TYR A 50 -5.36 1.65 13.49
C TYR A 50 -4.11 1.77 14.35
N LEU A 51 -3.10 2.45 13.81
CA LEU A 51 -1.88 2.80 14.55
C LEU A 51 -2.04 4.18 15.18
N TRP A 52 -1.96 4.23 16.51
CA TRP A 52 -2.00 5.46 17.29
C TRP A 52 -0.60 5.88 17.68
N ILE A 53 -0.24 7.12 17.40
CA ILE A 53 1.13 7.63 17.49
C ILE A 53 1.12 8.88 18.38
N GLY A 54 1.69 8.74 19.57
CA GLY A 54 1.89 9.84 20.49
C GLY A 54 3.23 10.53 20.24
N THR A 55 3.20 11.84 19.98
CA THR A 55 4.38 12.64 19.66
C THR A 55 4.62 13.75 20.67
N LEU A 56 5.71 14.49 20.51
CA LEU A 56 5.98 15.68 21.31
C LEU A 56 4.93 16.79 21.07
N ASN A 57 4.33 16.83 19.87
CA ASN A 57 3.43 17.91 19.46
C ASN A 57 2.10 17.38 18.90
N GLY A 58 1.50 16.37 19.51
CA GLY A 58 0.16 15.89 19.19
C GLY A 58 0.02 14.38 19.12
N LEU A 59 -1.21 13.97 18.88
CA LEU A 59 -1.63 12.58 18.67
C LEU A 59 -2.04 12.38 17.24
N SER A 60 -1.53 11.34 16.57
CA SER A 60 -1.92 10.95 15.23
C SER A 60 -2.51 9.54 15.22
N ARG A 61 -3.49 9.30 14.33
CA ARG A 61 -4.02 7.98 13.98
C ARG A 61 -3.69 7.70 12.52
N TYR A 62 -2.98 6.62 12.26
CA TYR A 62 -2.56 6.19 10.93
C TYR A 62 -3.37 4.98 10.47
N ASP A 63 -3.84 5.01 9.23
CA ASP A 63 -4.67 3.97 8.62
C ASP A 63 -3.96 3.16 7.51
N GLY A 64 -2.67 3.41 7.30
CA GLY A 64 -1.89 2.83 6.20
C GLY A 64 -1.67 3.79 5.03
N PHE A 65 -2.46 4.85 4.92
CA PHE A 65 -2.38 5.86 3.87
C PHE A 65 -2.23 7.27 4.44
N HIS A 66 -3.04 7.63 5.44
CA HIS A 66 -3.12 8.97 5.97
C HIS A 66 -2.92 8.99 7.49
N ASN A 67 -2.33 10.09 7.97
CA ASN A 67 -2.25 10.42 9.38
C ASN A 67 -3.32 11.46 9.74
N ARG A 68 -4.26 11.08 10.60
CA ARG A 68 -5.22 11.99 11.16
C ARG A 68 -4.75 12.50 12.52
N SER A 69 -4.62 13.81 12.68
CA SER A 69 -4.19 14.46 13.91
C SER A 69 -5.36 14.79 14.82
N TYR A 70 -5.19 14.60 16.14
CA TYR A 70 -6.18 14.89 17.18
C TYR A 70 -5.68 15.98 18.12
N THR A 71 -6.54 16.98 18.39
CA THR A 71 -6.28 18.01 19.38
C THR A 71 -6.73 17.53 20.75
N LEU A 72 -5.87 17.68 21.76
CA LEU A 72 -6.18 17.39 23.16
C LEU A 72 -6.43 18.70 23.88
N THR A 73 -7.66 18.97 24.26
CA THR A 73 -8.06 20.20 24.94
C THR A 73 -8.63 19.85 26.30
N GLN A 74 -8.07 20.44 27.36
CA GLN A 74 -8.58 20.32 28.73
C GLN A 74 -9.91 21.04 28.88
N LYS A 75 -10.66 20.74 29.97
CA LYS A 75 -11.95 21.39 30.27
C LYS A 75 -11.82 22.91 30.48
N ASP A 76 -10.64 23.41 30.89
CA ASP A 76 -10.31 24.82 31.01
C ASP A 76 -9.93 25.52 29.69
N GLY A 77 -9.93 24.79 28.58
CA GLY A 77 -9.56 25.27 27.23
C GLY A 77 -8.07 25.20 26.91
N LYS A 78 -7.23 24.74 27.84
CA LYS A 78 -5.79 24.59 27.60
C LYS A 78 -5.53 23.43 26.66
N LYS A 79 -4.71 23.65 25.63
CA LYS A 79 -4.29 22.62 24.71
C LYS A 79 -3.05 21.89 25.22
N ASN A 80 -3.09 20.57 25.19
CA ASN A 80 -1.96 19.68 25.49
C ASN A 80 -1.48 19.02 24.20
N ALA A 81 -0.18 19.05 23.97
CA ALA A 81 0.41 18.50 22.77
C ALA A 81 1.41 17.37 23.06
N ASN A 82 2.09 17.41 24.22
CA ASN A 82 3.19 16.49 24.53
C ASN A 82 2.68 15.17 25.10
N ILE A 83 2.60 14.14 24.26
CA ILE A 83 2.10 12.80 24.60
C ILE A 83 3.26 11.94 25.10
N ILE A 84 3.06 11.20 26.21
CA ILE A 84 4.05 10.24 26.72
C ILE A 84 3.62 8.79 26.56
N GLU A 85 2.30 8.51 26.54
CA GLU A 85 1.80 7.16 26.48
C GLU A 85 0.42 7.11 25.84
N VAL A 86 0.22 6.14 24.95
CA VAL A 86 -1.07 5.79 24.34
C VAL A 86 -1.28 4.30 24.54
N ALA A 87 -2.44 3.92 25.09
CA ALA A 87 -2.77 2.53 25.35
C ALA A 87 -4.26 2.25 25.16
N GLN A 88 -4.63 1.02 24.84
CA GLN A 88 -6.02 0.57 24.72
C GLN A 88 -6.29 -0.52 25.75
N ASP A 89 -7.37 -0.39 26.50
CA ASP A 89 -7.83 -1.39 27.44
C ASP A 89 -8.72 -2.45 26.78
N LYS A 90 -9.10 -3.46 27.55
CA LYS A 90 -9.91 -4.59 27.09
C LYS A 90 -11.34 -4.19 26.68
N SER A 91 -11.84 -3.04 27.15
CA SER A 91 -13.14 -2.48 26.73
C SER A 91 -13.04 -1.68 25.43
N SER A 92 -11.89 -1.68 24.77
CA SER A 92 -11.56 -0.89 23.57
C SER A 92 -11.44 0.62 23.82
N GLN A 93 -11.43 1.08 25.09
CA GLN A 93 -11.19 2.48 25.41
C GLN A 93 -9.72 2.82 25.17
N ILE A 94 -9.45 3.90 24.42
CA ILE A 94 -8.11 4.43 24.22
C ILE A 94 -7.84 5.52 25.25
N TRP A 95 -6.70 5.36 25.92
CA TRP A 95 -6.21 6.24 26.96
C TRP A 95 -4.96 6.95 26.46
N VAL A 96 -4.89 8.28 26.63
CA VAL A 96 -3.75 9.10 26.21
C VAL A 96 -3.25 9.90 27.40
N THR A 97 -2.01 9.69 27.78
CA THR A 97 -1.37 10.40 28.89
C THR A 97 -0.38 11.42 28.35
N THR A 98 -0.45 12.65 28.84
CA THR A 98 0.43 13.74 28.46
C THR A 98 1.57 13.94 29.47
N TYR A 99 2.59 14.72 29.09
CA TYR A 99 3.79 14.95 29.92
C TYR A 99 3.48 15.59 31.27
N ASP A 100 2.45 16.43 31.34
CA ASP A 100 1.94 17.01 32.59
C ASP A 100 1.02 16.05 33.37
N HIS A 101 0.99 14.76 32.98
CA HIS A 101 0.18 13.70 33.57
C HIS A 101 -1.34 13.91 33.46
N HIS A 102 -1.81 14.68 32.48
CA HIS A 102 -3.21 14.75 32.14
C HIS A 102 -3.60 13.51 31.30
N ILE A 103 -4.82 13.01 31.52
CA ILE A 103 -5.28 11.79 30.85
C ILE A 103 -6.53 12.12 30.04
N PHE A 104 -6.49 11.82 28.76
CA PHE A 104 -7.59 11.96 27.82
C PHE A 104 -8.07 10.59 27.37
N CYS A 105 -9.35 10.53 26.99
CA CYS A 105 -9.97 9.32 26.45
C CYS A 105 -10.56 9.59 25.06
N TYR A 106 -10.42 8.65 24.16
CA TYR A 106 -11.02 8.74 22.82
C TYR A 106 -12.51 8.45 22.88
N ASN A 107 -13.29 9.28 22.21
CA ASN A 107 -14.72 9.09 22.01
C ASN A 107 -14.96 8.71 20.54
N PRO A 108 -15.34 7.44 20.25
CA PRO A 108 -15.52 6.98 18.88
C PRO A 108 -16.76 7.59 18.19
N ASP A 109 -17.82 7.93 18.93
CA ASP A 109 -19.05 8.50 18.36
C ASP A 109 -18.85 9.93 17.84
N LYS A 110 -17.93 10.69 18.49
CA LYS A 110 -17.60 12.06 18.12
C LYS A 110 -16.28 12.16 17.38
N ASP A 111 -15.56 11.05 17.26
CA ASP A 111 -14.22 10.94 16.68
C ASP A 111 -13.28 12.05 17.19
N CYS A 112 -13.21 12.19 18.52
CA CYS A 112 -12.41 13.22 19.19
C CYS A 112 -11.84 12.72 20.52
N MET A 113 -10.81 13.44 21.02
CA MET A 113 -10.26 13.23 22.34
C MET A 113 -11.03 14.06 23.38
N GLN A 114 -11.36 13.46 24.51
CA GLN A 114 -12.12 14.10 25.58
C GLN A 114 -11.35 14.05 26.91
N ASP A 115 -11.43 15.15 27.68
CA ASP A 115 -10.94 15.25 29.05
C ASP A 115 -11.99 14.71 30.04
N ASN A 116 -12.24 13.41 29.95
CA ASN A 116 -13.26 12.72 30.76
C ASN A 116 -12.73 11.47 31.50
N ALA A 117 -11.40 11.29 31.54
CA ALA A 117 -10.75 10.15 32.19
C ALA A 117 -11.19 9.97 33.64
N ASN A 118 -11.32 11.07 34.39
CA ASN A 118 -11.74 11.05 35.81
C ASN A 118 -13.17 10.51 35.98
N GLU A 119 -14.05 10.79 35.05
CA GLU A 119 -15.44 10.28 35.03
C GLU A 119 -15.47 8.77 34.77
N ILE A 120 -14.65 8.31 33.81
CA ILE A 120 -14.54 6.89 33.47
C ILE A 120 -13.94 6.13 34.66
N LEU A 121 -12.84 6.60 35.22
CA LEU A 121 -12.20 5.97 36.39
C LEU A 121 -13.14 5.91 37.59
N ALA A 122 -13.93 6.98 37.84
CA ALA A 122 -14.94 6.99 38.89
C ALA A 122 -16.05 5.93 38.68
N ARG A 123 -16.51 5.73 37.45
CA ARG A 123 -17.47 4.66 37.11
C ARG A 123 -16.89 3.26 37.38
N LEU A 124 -15.56 3.08 37.20
CA LEU A 124 -14.87 1.84 37.56
C LEU A 124 -14.61 1.71 39.08
N GLY A 125 -15.07 2.67 39.87
CA GLY A 125 -14.94 2.67 41.34
C GLY A 125 -13.61 3.24 41.86
N ILE A 126 -12.76 3.81 41.01
CA ILE A 126 -11.47 4.39 41.36
C ILE A 126 -11.69 5.80 41.90
N LYS A 127 -11.46 5.97 43.22
CA LYS A 127 -11.54 7.28 43.86
C LYS A 127 -10.27 8.09 43.61
N ILE A 128 -10.40 9.12 42.79
CA ILE A 128 -9.31 10.07 42.52
C ILE A 128 -9.28 11.09 43.64
N SER A 129 -8.22 11.08 44.47
CA SER A 129 -8.01 12.12 45.47
C SER A 129 -7.65 13.44 44.79
N HIS A 130 -8.31 14.55 45.20
CA HIS A 130 -7.99 15.88 44.69
C HIS A 130 -6.50 16.18 44.80
N HIS A 131 -5.94 16.65 43.69
CA HIS A 131 -4.53 16.95 43.49
C HIS A 131 -3.99 17.90 44.60
N ASN A 132 -2.99 17.44 45.33
CA ASN A 132 -2.20 18.33 46.19
C ASN A 132 -0.90 18.68 45.44
N PRO A 133 -0.75 19.91 44.92
CA PRO A 133 0.39 20.30 44.10
C PRO A 133 1.77 20.22 44.81
N LYS A 134 1.77 20.06 46.13
CA LYS A 134 3.01 19.94 46.95
C LYS A 134 3.49 18.48 47.13
N LYS A 135 2.68 17.47 46.77
CA LYS A 135 3.08 16.07 46.81
C LYS A 135 2.88 15.52 45.38
N ASP A 136 3.92 15.01 44.80
CA ASP A 136 3.93 14.40 43.47
C ASP A 136 3.12 13.08 43.47
N THR A 137 1.79 13.23 43.62
CA THR A 137 0.81 12.12 43.71
C THR A 137 -0.09 12.07 42.50
N ARG A 138 0.45 12.46 41.33
CA ARG A 138 -0.29 12.43 40.04
C ARG A 138 -0.59 10.98 39.68
N GLY A 139 -1.86 10.70 39.42
CA GLY A 139 -2.27 9.36 39.00
C GLY A 139 -1.75 9.01 37.60
N ARG A 140 -1.40 7.76 37.42
CA ARG A 140 -1.01 7.21 36.12
C ARG A 140 -1.89 6.03 35.76
N VAL A 141 -2.44 6.02 34.54
CA VAL A 141 -3.07 4.83 33.95
C VAL A 141 -2.00 4.04 33.23
N ILE A 142 -1.96 2.74 33.49
CA ILE A 142 -1.12 1.77 32.79
C ILE A 142 -2.05 0.64 32.34
N ILE A 143 -1.96 0.24 31.10
CA ILE A 143 -2.64 -0.94 30.58
C ILE A 143 -1.60 -2.04 30.50
N ASP A 144 -1.87 -3.17 31.12
CA ASP A 144 -0.96 -4.30 31.14
C ASP A 144 -1.04 -5.15 29.86
N GLN A 145 -0.24 -6.19 29.79
CA GLN A 145 -0.19 -7.09 28.62
C GLN A 145 -1.47 -7.92 28.47
N ASP A 146 -2.23 -8.10 29.55
CA ASP A 146 -3.55 -8.73 29.54
C ASP A 146 -4.69 -7.73 29.23
N LYS A 147 -4.33 -6.47 28.91
CA LYS A 147 -5.22 -5.33 28.61
C LYS A 147 -6.13 -4.92 29.77
N ASN A 148 -5.78 -5.27 31.01
CA ASN A 148 -6.44 -4.78 32.20
C ASN A 148 -5.89 -3.42 32.65
N LEU A 149 -6.71 -2.66 33.39
CA LEU A 149 -6.36 -1.30 33.78
C LEU A 149 -5.73 -1.26 35.16
N TRP A 150 -4.57 -0.65 35.24
CA TRP A 150 -3.89 -0.24 36.47
C TRP A 150 -3.94 1.28 36.63
N TYR A 151 -4.32 1.72 37.81
CA TYR A 151 -4.21 3.12 38.19
C TYR A 151 -3.28 3.25 39.39
N ILE A 152 -2.20 3.98 39.22
CA ILE A 152 -1.20 4.21 40.24
C ILE A 152 -1.43 5.60 40.87
N SER A 153 -1.64 5.68 42.15
CA SER A 153 -1.75 6.92 42.92
C SER A 153 -0.77 6.89 44.09
N GLY A 154 0.46 7.36 43.86
CA GLY A 154 1.52 7.37 44.86
C GLY A 154 1.89 5.98 45.37
N TYR A 155 1.43 5.65 46.60
CA TYR A 155 1.67 4.36 47.26
C TYR A 155 0.59 3.33 47.00
N THR A 156 -0.48 3.72 46.29
CA THR A 156 -1.67 2.88 46.11
C THR A 156 -1.79 2.42 44.65
N LEU A 157 -1.99 1.13 44.51
CA LEU A 157 -2.35 0.47 43.23
C LEU A 157 -3.83 0.16 43.22
N TYR A 158 -4.48 0.52 42.14
CA TYR A 158 -5.82 0.07 41.76
C TYR A 158 -5.70 -0.82 40.55
N TYR A 159 -6.33 -1.98 40.58
CA TYR A 159 -6.33 -2.95 39.50
C TYR A 159 -7.75 -3.34 39.13
N TYR A 160 -8.19 -2.97 37.95
CA TYR A 160 -9.49 -3.32 37.42
C TYR A 160 -9.33 -4.43 36.38
N ILE A 161 -9.97 -5.58 36.67
CA ILE A 161 -9.99 -6.75 35.80
C ILE A 161 -11.31 -6.76 35.05
N TYR A 162 -11.24 -6.55 33.74
CA TYR A 162 -12.42 -6.43 32.88
C TYR A 162 -13.26 -7.72 32.85
N ASP A 163 -12.61 -8.89 32.76
CA ASP A 163 -13.32 -10.19 32.75
C ASP A 163 -14.11 -10.48 34.03
N GLU A 164 -13.62 -9.96 35.16
CA GLU A 164 -14.26 -10.12 36.45
C GLU A 164 -15.23 -8.97 36.75
N ASN A 165 -15.17 -7.90 35.97
CA ASN A 165 -15.87 -6.63 36.25
C ASN A 165 -15.63 -6.17 37.70
N ARG A 166 -14.37 -6.25 38.16
CA ARG A 166 -14.05 -6.04 39.57
C ARG A 166 -12.79 -5.22 39.79
N LEU A 167 -12.88 -4.29 40.76
CA LEU A 167 -11.78 -3.45 41.20
C LEU A 167 -11.11 -4.05 42.44
N TYR A 168 -9.80 -4.14 42.38
CA TYR A 168 -8.94 -4.50 43.48
C TYR A 168 -8.05 -3.30 43.87
N GLN A 169 -7.70 -3.19 45.16
CA GLN A 169 -6.88 -2.13 45.68
C GLN A 169 -5.80 -2.68 46.61
N MET A 170 -4.57 -2.18 46.47
CA MET A 170 -3.43 -2.54 47.30
C MET A 170 -2.58 -1.33 47.58
N LYS A 171 -1.94 -1.25 48.78
CA LYS A 171 -0.99 -0.19 49.16
C LYS A 171 0.38 -0.81 49.41
N LEU A 172 1.42 -0.20 48.84
CA LEU A 172 2.80 -0.54 49.11
C LEU A 172 3.43 0.47 50.07
N ALA A 173 4.55 0.10 50.73
CA ALA A 173 5.26 0.97 51.65
C ALA A 173 6.06 2.10 50.96
N GLU A 174 6.22 2.03 49.63
CA GLU A 174 7.03 2.94 48.85
C GLU A 174 6.27 3.43 47.60
N LEU A 175 6.72 4.59 47.06
CA LEU A 175 6.17 5.11 45.80
C LEU A 175 6.39 4.12 44.66
N ILE A 176 5.35 3.91 43.84
CA ILE A 176 5.34 2.94 42.77
C ILE A 176 5.68 3.67 41.47
N ASN A 177 6.68 3.18 40.76
CA ASN A 177 7.12 3.73 39.48
C ASN A 177 6.47 3.06 38.29
N SER A 178 6.48 1.73 38.28
CA SER A 178 5.95 0.96 37.13
C SER A 178 5.38 -0.38 37.59
N VAL A 179 4.46 -0.90 36.80
CA VAL A 179 3.80 -2.19 36.99
C VAL A 179 3.78 -2.91 35.65
N THR A 180 3.89 -4.22 35.67
CA THR A 180 3.65 -5.10 34.54
C THR A 180 2.84 -6.31 34.99
N CYS A 181 1.97 -6.83 34.10
CA CYS A 181 1.23 -8.04 34.35
C CYS A 181 1.09 -8.81 33.03
N ARG A 182 1.36 -10.08 33.07
CA ARG A 182 1.18 -11.00 31.95
C ARG A 182 0.69 -12.36 32.47
N GLU A 183 -0.32 -12.92 31.81
CA GLU A 183 -0.94 -14.20 32.22
C GLU A 183 -1.35 -14.20 33.72
N GLY A 184 -1.85 -13.06 34.21
CA GLY A 184 -2.30 -12.89 35.60
C GLY A 184 -1.19 -12.81 36.65
N VAL A 185 0.08 -12.80 36.25
CA VAL A 185 1.21 -12.64 37.19
C VAL A 185 1.72 -11.22 37.14
N ALA A 186 1.60 -10.48 38.25
CA ALA A 186 1.91 -9.06 38.30
C ALA A 186 3.16 -8.75 39.09
N TYR A 187 3.90 -7.72 38.63
CA TYR A 187 5.10 -7.22 39.29
C TYR A 187 5.04 -5.71 39.38
N ALA A 188 5.52 -5.17 40.51
CA ALA A 188 5.63 -3.73 40.74
C ALA A 188 7.06 -3.33 41.07
N GLN A 189 7.50 -2.20 40.53
CA GLN A 189 8.79 -1.60 40.83
C GLN A 189 8.60 -0.26 41.52
N THR A 190 9.32 -0.06 42.64
CA THR A 190 9.21 1.16 43.45
C THR A 190 10.28 2.18 43.07
N SER A 191 10.11 3.42 43.55
CA SER A 191 11.08 4.51 43.36
C SER A 191 12.43 4.23 44.01
N LYS A 192 12.49 3.26 44.95
CA LYS A 192 13.73 2.78 45.54
C LYS A 192 14.35 1.57 44.83
N GLY A 193 13.82 1.23 43.65
CA GLY A 193 14.31 0.14 42.82
C GLY A 193 13.90 -1.24 43.27
N ARG A 194 13.12 -1.38 44.33
CA ARG A 194 12.64 -2.67 44.78
C ARG A 194 11.61 -3.26 43.82
N ILE A 195 11.80 -4.52 43.42
CA ILE A 195 10.94 -5.29 42.53
C ILE A 195 10.15 -6.28 43.40
N TYR A 196 8.84 -6.13 43.36
CA TYR A 196 7.92 -6.98 44.09
C TYR A 196 7.10 -7.83 43.10
N ARG A 197 6.94 -9.12 43.38
CA ARG A 197 5.81 -9.88 42.88
C ARG A 197 4.58 -9.52 43.71
N ILE A 198 3.53 -9.11 43.08
CA ILE A 198 2.32 -8.63 43.77
C ILE A 198 1.12 -9.54 43.47
N ASN A 199 0.32 -9.82 44.49
CA ASN A 199 -1.00 -10.39 44.36
C ASN A 199 -2.01 -9.40 44.93
N VAL A 200 -2.63 -8.62 44.04
CA VAL A 200 -3.54 -7.53 44.47
C VAL A 200 -4.82 -8.08 45.04
N LYS A 201 -5.28 -9.27 44.61
CA LYS A 201 -6.47 -9.93 45.16
C LYS A 201 -6.30 -10.32 46.64
N GLN A 202 -5.12 -10.86 46.95
CA GLN A 202 -4.76 -11.25 48.35
C GLN A 202 -4.07 -10.13 49.13
N LYS A 203 -3.77 -8.99 48.52
CA LYS A 203 -3.03 -7.85 49.06
C LYS A 203 -1.63 -8.21 49.56
N ASN A 204 -0.98 -9.14 48.90
CA ASN A 204 0.37 -9.62 49.26
C ASN A 204 1.42 -9.10 48.30
N ALA A 205 2.61 -8.74 48.83
CA ALA A 205 3.76 -8.33 48.02
C ALA A 205 5.04 -9.02 48.54
N PHE A 206 5.75 -9.68 47.65
CA PHE A 206 6.99 -10.39 47.95
C PHE A 206 8.13 -9.68 47.22
N LEU A 207 9.13 -9.22 48.00
CA LEU A 207 10.36 -8.64 47.45
C LEU A 207 11.17 -9.72 46.75
N LEU A 208 11.46 -9.50 45.49
CA LEU A 208 12.26 -10.42 44.66
C LEU A 208 13.68 -9.97 44.48
N ALA A 209 13.90 -8.69 44.20
CA ALA A 209 15.18 -8.11 43.85
C ALA A 209 15.18 -6.59 44.08
N THR A 210 16.36 -6.01 44.05
CA THR A 210 16.53 -4.55 44.13
C THR A 210 17.44 -4.10 42.98
N TYR A 211 16.94 -3.19 42.14
CA TYR A 211 17.71 -2.54 41.11
C TYR A 211 18.84 -1.71 41.73
N PRO A 212 20.08 -1.78 41.23
CA PRO A 212 21.19 -0.99 41.77
C PRO A 212 20.99 0.51 41.43
N ILE A 213 20.35 1.23 42.31
CA ILE A 213 20.02 2.65 42.10
C ILE A 213 21.28 3.49 42.15
N GLN A 214 21.52 4.26 41.10
CA GLN A 214 22.37 5.47 41.16
C GLN A 214 21.54 6.66 41.62
N ALA A 215 22.14 7.65 42.27
CA ALA A 215 21.43 8.79 42.89
C ALA A 215 20.51 9.62 41.98
N LYS A 216 20.52 9.38 40.66
CA LYS A 216 19.74 10.10 39.65
C LYS A 216 18.61 9.27 39.02
N ALA A 217 18.42 8.00 39.41
CA ALA A 217 17.39 7.13 38.83
C ALA A 217 15.98 7.62 39.19
N LYS A 218 15.20 8.07 38.22
CA LYS A 218 13.82 8.58 38.39
C LYS A 218 12.76 7.90 37.53
N ASN A 219 13.16 7.25 36.43
CA ASN A 219 12.25 6.69 35.43
C ASN A 219 12.49 5.20 35.23
N LEU A 220 12.42 4.46 36.34
CA LEU A 220 12.53 3.00 36.31
C LEU A 220 11.35 2.36 35.59
N ARG A 221 11.67 1.45 34.67
CA ARG A 221 10.72 0.67 33.88
C ARG A 221 10.92 -0.81 34.14
N ILE A 222 9.82 -1.56 34.09
CA ILE A 222 9.79 -3.00 34.25
C ILE A 222 9.05 -3.62 33.06
N TYR A 223 9.57 -4.72 32.54
CA TYR A 223 8.99 -5.47 31.43
C TYR A 223 9.04 -6.97 31.72
N GLN A 224 8.00 -7.71 31.37
CA GLN A 224 7.96 -9.18 31.50
C GLN A 224 7.95 -9.81 30.12
N ASP A 225 8.97 -10.68 29.87
CA ASP A 225 9.05 -11.42 28.61
C ASP A 225 8.10 -12.64 28.55
N ILE A 226 7.99 -13.28 27.38
CA ILE A 226 7.13 -14.45 27.18
C ILE A 226 7.55 -15.67 28.00
N GLN A 227 8.83 -15.72 28.40
CA GLN A 227 9.39 -16.78 29.25
C GLN A 227 9.13 -16.53 30.72
N GLY A 228 8.60 -15.37 31.09
CA GLY A 228 8.31 -14.95 32.47
C GLY A 228 9.49 -14.32 33.19
N ASN A 229 10.60 -14.00 32.52
CA ASN A 229 11.68 -13.23 33.11
C ASN A 229 11.31 -11.77 33.24
N ILE A 230 11.90 -11.09 34.21
CA ILE A 230 11.67 -9.66 34.41
C ILE A 230 12.89 -8.88 33.97
N TRP A 231 12.65 -7.89 33.15
CA TRP A 231 13.63 -6.94 32.66
C TRP A 231 13.39 -5.58 33.31
N THR A 232 14.47 -4.91 33.74
CA THR A 232 14.38 -3.60 34.39
C THR A 232 15.51 -2.68 33.93
N TYR A 233 15.17 -1.41 33.73
CA TYR A 233 16.11 -0.38 33.31
C TYR A 233 15.61 1.01 33.74
N ASP A 234 16.49 2.01 33.75
CA ASP A 234 16.11 3.43 33.84
C ASP A 234 16.28 4.07 32.46
N GLN A 235 15.30 4.85 31.99
CA GLN A 235 15.31 5.47 30.65
C GLN A 235 16.44 6.50 30.44
N TYR A 236 17.10 6.95 31.51
CA TYR A 236 18.15 7.99 31.45
C TYR A 236 19.50 7.53 32.01
N ILE A 237 19.57 6.32 32.55
CA ILE A 237 20.80 5.77 33.14
C ILE A 237 21.16 4.47 32.43
N ASN A 238 22.44 4.30 32.11
CA ASN A 238 22.95 3.11 31.46
C ASN A 238 22.76 1.84 32.29
N GLY A 239 22.32 0.79 31.66
CA GLY A 239 22.24 -0.54 32.22
C GLY A 239 20.87 -1.19 32.08
N LEU A 240 20.86 -2.35 31.44
CA LEU A 240 19.73 -3.27 31.38
C LEU A 240 20.01 -4.46 32.30
N TYR A 241 19.05 -4.79 33.14
CA TYR A 241 19.15 -5.90 34.07
C TYR A 241 18.03 -6.90 33.87
N ARG A 242 18.33 -8.18 34.01
CA ARG A 242 17.41 -9.31 33.95
C ARG A 242 17.27 -9.98 35.31
N LEU A 243 16.04 -10.31 35.68
CA LEU A 243 15.73 -11.18 36.80
C LEU A 243 15.22 -12.51 36.22
N PRO A 244 16.02 -13.59 36.23
CA PRO A 244 15.64 -14.87 35.63
C PRO A 244 14.64 -15.60 36.55
N ILE A 245 13.35 -15.52 36.25
CA ILE A 245 12.29 -16.20 36.99
C ILE A 245 11.84 -17.47 36.26
N GLY A 246 11.56 -17.40 34.96
CA GLY A 246 11.10 -18.49 34.11
C GLY A 246 9.67 -18.96 34.43
N LYS A 247 8.98 -19.54 33.40
CA LYS A 247 7.60 -20.06 33.55
C LYS A 247 7.46 -21.25 34.50
N ASN A 248 8.52 -22.08 34.68
CA ASN A 248 8.48 -23.34 35.40
C ASN A 248 8.82 -23.25 36.90
N SER A 249 8.96 -22.05 37.46
CA SER A 249 9.16 -21.94 38.91
C SER A 249 7.81 -22.12 39.60
N SER A 250 7.56 -23.36 40.05
CA SER A 250 6.39 -23.73 40.83
C SER A 250 6.17 -22.77 41.99
N LYS A 251 4.87 -22.39 42.17
CA LYS A 251 4.41 -21.39 43.14
C LYS A 251 4.90 -21.62 44.59
N THR A 252 5.38 -22.82 44.92
CA THR A 252 5.66 -23.29 46.27
C THR A 252 7.10 -23.28 46.75
N GLU A 253 8.11 -23.36 45.86
CA GLU A 253 9.51 -23.49 46.28
C GLU A 253 10.24 -22.16 46.47
N ARG A 254 9.80 -21.07 45.82
CA ARG A 254 10.46 -19.76 45.89
C ARG A 254 9.90 -18.82 46.95
N GLU A 255 8.72 -19.06 47.47
CA GLU A 255 8.19 -18.31 48.63
C GLU A 255 8.94 -18.62 49.92
N LYS A 256 9.73 -19.69 49.95
CA LYS A 256 10.54 -20.15 51.13
C LYS A 256 12.01 -19.67 51.14
N LYS A 257 12.51 -19.06 50.03
CA LYS A 257 13.88 -18.50 50.05
C LYS A 257 13.89 -17.06 50.58
N SER A 258 14.44 -16.87 51.73
CA SER A 258 14.52 -15.59 52.47
C SER A 258 15.53 -14.58 51.89
N SER A 259 16.21 -14.85 50.78
CA SER A 259 17.22 -13.92 50.22
C SER A 259 16.75 -13.39 48.82
N PRO A 260 16.90 -12.10 48.53
CA PRO A 260 16.60 -11.51 47.23
C PRO A 260 17.41 -12.17 46.11
N ILE A 261 16.78 -12.35 44.96
CA ILE A 261 17.44 -12.91 43.77
C ILE A 261 18.37 -11.83 43.20
N THR A 262 19.57 -12.23 42.78
CA THR A 262 20.52 -11.30 42.14
C THR A 262 20.08 -10.94 40.72
N LEU A 263 20.10 -9.66 40.38
CA LEU A 263 19.88 -9.16 39.05
C LEU A 263 21.14 -9.39 38.17
N GLU A 264 20.94 -9.92 37.00
CA GLU A 264 21.98 -10.08 35.99
C GLU A 264 22.09 -8.81 35.15
N LYS A 265 23.26 -8.17 35.10
CA LYS A 265 23.49 -7.07 34.18
C LYS A 265 23.72 -7.59 32.77
N ILE A 266 22.94 -7.12 31.81
CA ILE A 266 22.96 -7.61 30.44
C ILE A 266 23.76 -6.71 29.50
N CYS A 267 23.59 -5.39 29.61
CA CYS A 267 24.39 -4.42 28.84
C CYS A 267 24.55 -3.09 29.60
N ASP A 268 25.49 -2.27 29.13
CA ASP A 268 25.80 -0.93 29.67
C ASP A 268 25.17 0.20 28.84
N GLU A 269 24.26 -0.13 27.94
CA GLU A 269 23.60 0.86 27.05
C GLU A 269 22.51 1.62 27.79
N ASN A 270 22.23 2.85 27.32
CA ASN A 270 21.06 3.60 27.75
C ASN A 270 19.82 3.10 27.01
N VAL A 271 19.02 2.29 27.70
CA VAL A 271 17.85 1.61 27.14
C VAL A 271 16.62 2.50 27.25
N SER A 272 15.90 2.68 26.16
CA SER A 272 14.68 3.49 26.06
C SER A 272 13.41 2.65 25.93
N ALA A 273 13.48 1.50 25.26
CA ALA A 273 12.32 0.64 24.99
C ALA A 273 12.71 -0.83 24.92
N LEU A 274 11.76 -1.70 25.27
CA LEU A 274 11.82 -3.15 25.08
C LEU A 274 10.57 -3.65 24.39
N ALA A 275 10.74 -4.57 23.44
CA ALA A 275 9.66 -5.32 22.80
C ALA A 275 10.16 -6.75 22.49
N GLU A 276 9.25 -7.66 22.24
CA GLU A 276 9.56 -9.06 21.96
C GLU A 276 8.87 -9.51 20.68
N ASP A 277 9.59 -10.18 19.77
CA ASP A 277 9.02 -10.73 18.55
C ASP A 277 8.41 -12.12 18.78
N ARG A 278 7.72 -12.67 17.77
CA ARG A 278 7.06 -13.97 17.86
C ARG A 278 8.00 -15.13 18.13
N HIS A 279 9.29 -14.97 17.81
CA HIS A 279 10.32 -15.98 18.04
C HIS A 279 10.93 -15.89 19.44
N GLY A 280 10.47 -14.95 20.29
CA GLY A 280 10.99 -14.69 21.62
C GLY A 280 12.28 -13.87 21.62
N ASN A 281 12.70 -13.28 20.50
CA ASN A 281 13.86 -12.39 20.50
C ASN A 281 13.49 -11.06 21.13
N LEU A 282 14.33 -10.60 22.06
CA LEU A 282 14.14 -9.32 22.72
C LEU A 282 14.76 -8.17 21.91
N TRP A 283 13.94 -7.23 21.50
CA TRP A 283 14.33 -6.00 20.81
C TRP A 283 14.57 -4.89 21.82
N ILE A 284 15.79 -4.40 21.89
CA ILE A 284 16.25 -3.42 22.86
C ILE A 284 16.53 -2.12 22.11
N GLY A 285 15.68 -1.11 22.31
CA GLY A 285 15.89 0.24 21.78
C GLY A 285 16.83 1.02 22.67
N THR A 286 17.78 1.74 22.06
CA THR A 286 18.77 2.53 22.78
C THR A 286 18.71 4.00 22.40
N ASN A 287 19.18 4.87 23.28
CA ASN A 287 19.17 6.32 23.07
C ASN A 287 20.23 6.81 22.06
N SER A 288 21.20 5.97 21.66
CA SER A 288 22.28 6.43 20.75
C SER A 288 22.89 5.32 19.90
N SER A 289 22.65 4.06 20.24
CA SER A 289 23.35 2.90 19.65
C SER A 289 22.44 2.05 18.75
N GLY A 290 21.27 2.57 18.36
CA GLY A 290 20.30 1.86 17.52
C GLY A 290 19.52 0.79 18.30
N ILE A 291 19.32 -0.36 17.67
CA ILE A 291 18.55 -1.49 18.21
C ILE A 291 19.48 -2.68 18.45
N ILE A 292 19.35 -3.34 19.58
CA ILE A 292 20.00 -4.62 19.88
C ILE A 292 18.91 -5.69 19.90
N ILE A 293 19.05 -6.71 19.05
CA ILE A 293 18.19 -7.89 19.05
C ILE A 293 18.93 -9.01 19.77
N ARG A 294 18.40 -9.45 20.91
CA ARG A 294 18.94 -10.53 21.70
C ARG A 294 18.11 -11.79 21.51
N GLN A 295 18.75 -12.86 21.06
CA GLN A 295 18.15 -14.18 20.91
C GLN A 295 18.15 -14.95 22.23
N ASP A 296 17.34 -16.00 22.33
CA ASP A 296 17.24 -16.86 23.52
C ASP A 296 18.56 -17.55 23.88
N ASP A 297 19.40 -17.89 22.89
CA ASP A 297 20.71 -18.47 23.08
C ASP A 297 21.76 -17.50 23.64
N GLY A 298 21.37 -16.23 23.84
CA GLY A 298 22.22 -15.16 24.34
C GLY A 298 22.99 -14.40 23.26
N ASN A 299 22.94 -14.83 22.01
CA ASN A 299 23.50 -14.09 20.89
C ASN A 299 22.80 -12.74 20.71
N ALA A 300 23.56 -11.72 20.37
CA ALA A 300 23.02 -10.39 20.16
C ALA A 300 23.47 -9.81 18.83
N LYS A 301 22.51 -9.30 18.05
CA LYS A 301 22.74 -8.58 16.80
C LYS A 301 22.41 -7.11 17.00
N ARG A 302 23.26 -6.21 16.49
CA ARG A 302 23.01 -4.76 16.52
C ARG A 302 22.57 -4.25 15.15
N ILE A 303 21.52 -3.43 15.11
CA ILE A 303 21.05 -2.70 13.95
C ILE A 303 21.30 -1.22 14.20
N THR A 304 22.08 -0.58 13.33
CA THR A 304 22.34 0.85 13.36
C THR A 304 22.00 1.48 12.03
N ARG A 305 21.80 2.79 12.02
CA ARG A 305 21.66 3.56 10.80
C ARG A 305 22.90 3.38 9.92
N ASN A 306 22.70 2.83 8.72
CA ASN A 306 23.73 2.67 7.70
C ASN A 306 23.33 3.51 6.49
N GLU A 307 24.03 4.61 6.24
CA GLU A 307 23.74 5.55 5.14
C GLU A 307 23.91 4.94 3.75
N ASN A 308 24.66 3.85 3.65
CA ASN A 308 24.85 3.11 2.39
C ASN A 308 23.75 2.06 2.13
N ALA A 309 22.88 1.79 3.10
CA ALA A 309 21.74 0.89 2.89
C ALA A 309 20.60 1.63 2.17
N LEU A 310 19.95 0.96 1.24
CA LEU A 310 18.86 1.56 0.45
C LEU A 310 17.64 1.95 1.32
N TYR A 311 17.34 1.13 2.32
CA TYR A 311 16.26 1.33 3.28
C TYR A 311 16.80 1.17 4.71
N PRO A 312 17.58 2.14 5.20
CA PRO A 312 18.24 2.04 6.50
C PRO A 312 17.28 2.27 7.65
N LEU A 313 17.67 1.82 8.85
CA LEU A 313 17.09 2.36 10.07
C LEU A 313 17.27 3.90 10.07
N THR A 314 16.20 4.64 10.25
CA THR A 314 16.20 6.12 10.06
C THR A 314 17.01 6.85 11.12
N SER A 315 17.12 6.28 12.33
CA SER A 315 17.82 6.90 13.48
C SER A 315 18.43 5.85 14.41
N ASN A 316 19.56 6.19 15.07
CA ASN A 316 20.10 5.44 16.19
C ASN A 316 19.50 5.86 17.54
N HIS A 317 18.72 6.96 17.57
CA HIS A 317 18.05 7.44 18.78
C HIS A 317 16.63 6.88 18.83
N ILE A 318 16.45 5.77 19.52
CA ILE A 318 15.18 5.06 19.61
C ILE A 318 14.46 5.48 20.89
N ASN A 319 13.19 5.84 20.82
CA ASN A 319 12.36 6.19 21.96
C ASN A 319 11.38 5.09 22.35
N THR A 320 10.80 4.43 21.35
CA THR A 320 9.79 3.38 21.55
C THR A 320 9.87 2.32 20.48
N ILE A 321 9.53 1.09 20.83
CA ILE A 321 9.39 -0.05 19.90
C ILE A 321 8.06 -0.73 20.19
N LEU A 322 7.29 -0.99 19.15
CA LEU A 322 6.12 -1.86 19.17
C LEU A 322 6.35 -2.98 18.16
N ILE A 323 6.19 -4.23 18.59
CA ILE A 323 6.03 -5.36 17.66
C ILE A 323 4.59 -5.82 17.79
N ASP A 324 3.85 -5.75 16.70
CA ASP A 324 2.43 -6.03 16.69
C ASP A 324 2.11 -7.51 16.44
N ASP A 325 0.82 -7.84 16.49
CA ASP A 325 0.31 -9.20 16.30
C ASP A 325 0.50 -9.74 14.86
N GLU A 326 0.86 -8.88 13.90
CA GLU A 326 1.22 -9.26 12.53
C GLU A 326 2.73 -9.37 12.33
N ASN A 327 3.51 -9.29 13.43
CA ASN A 327 4.97 -9.32 13.44
C ASN A 327 5.59 -8.15 12.64
N MET A 328 4.91 -6.98 12.66
CA MET A 328 5.47 -5.73 12.19
C MET A 328 6.22 -5.04 13.33
N ALA A 329 7.47 -4.64 13.10
CA ALA A 329 8.24 -3.83 14.04
C ALA A 329 8.08 -2.35 13.72
N TRP A 330 7.58 -1.57 14.68
CA TRP A 330 7.36 -0.13 14.63
C TRP A 330 8.33 0.55 15.59
N ILE A 331 9.18 1.41 15.07
CA ILE A 331 10.30 2.01 15.81
C ILE A 331 10.17 3.52 15.79
N GLY A 332 9.79 4.11 16.92
CA GLY A 332 9.68 5.56 17.08
C GLY A 332 11.01 6.17 17.47
N SER A 333 11.38 7.25 16.81
CA SER A 333 12.64 7.97 17.01
C SER A 333 12.46 9.37 17.59
N SER A 334 13.58 9.98 17.98
CA SER A 334 13.60 11.34 18.53
C SER A 334 13.51 12.46 17.49
N LYS A 335 13.73 12.21 16.18
CA LYS A 335 13.86 13.31 15.19
C LYS A 335 13.32 13.02 13.82
N VAL A 336 13.09 11.76 13.47
CA VAL A 336 12.83 11.32 12.09
C VAL A 336 11.55 10.48 11.97
N GLY A 337 10.63 10.63 12.91
CA GLY A 337 9.36 9.90 12.89
C GLY A 337 9.49 8.44 13.26
N ILE A 338 8.79 7.59 12.53
CA ILE A 338 8.73 6.13 12.72
C ILE A 338 9.48 5.44 11.61
N ALA A 339 10.32 4.47 11.95
CA ALA A 339 10.80 3.44 11.04
C ALA A 339 10.01 2.15 11.30
N TYR A 340 9.64 1.41 10.24
CA TYR A 340 8.93 0.15 10.40
C TYR A 340 9.35 -0.89 9.38
N THR A 341 9.27 -2.17 9.75
CA THR A 341 9.66 -3.29 8.91
C THR A 341 8.81 -4.52 9.21
N ASN A 342 8.57 -5.34 8.19
CA ASN A 342 7.90 -6.62 8.32
C ASN A 342 8.93 -7.70 8.69
N LEU A 343 8.84 -8.25 9.90
CA LEU A 343 9.77 -9.28 10.38
C LEU A 343 9.55 -10.64 9.71
N ASN A 344 8.40 -10.85 9.04
CA ASN A 344 8.14 -12.07 8.28
C ASN A 344 8.89 -12.09 6.93
N ASN A 345 9.43 -10.97 6.46
CA ASN A 345 10.18 -10.87 5.21
C ASN A 345 11.68 -11.21 5.34
N THR A 346 12.12 -11.74 6.46
CA THR A 346 13.51 -12.21 6.66
C THR A 346 13.89 -13.40 5.77
N SER A 347 12.91 -14.00 5.09
CA SER A 347 13.11 -15.07 4.11
C SER A 347 13.73 -14.60 2.78
N ILE A 348 13.82 -13.27 2.54
CA ILE A 348 14.38 -12.70 1.32
C ILE A 348 15.83 -12.27 1.57
N SER A 349 16.73 -12.76 0.73
CA SER A 349 18.14 -12.37 0.75
C SER A 349 18.58 -11.90 -0.61
N VAL A 350 19.23 -10.74 -0.68
CA VAL A 350 19.87 -10.23 -1.91
C VAL A 350 21.33 -10.68 -1.92
N ILE A 351 21.70 -11.46 -2.91
CA ILE A 351 23.02 -12.05 -3.03
C ILE A 351 23.74 -11.39 -4.21
N PRO A 352 24.82 -10.63 -3.95
CA PRO A 352 25.63 -10.05 -5.02
C PRO A 352 26.40 -11.14 -5.75
N THR A 353 26.57 -10.98 -7.06
CA THR A 353 27.42 -11.84 -7.86
C THR A 353 28.76 -11.14 -8.17
N PRO A 354 29.83 -11.89 -8.53
CA PRO A 354 31.12 -11.28 -8.82
C PRO A 354 31.16 -10.33 -10.02
N PHE A 355 30.14 -10.35 -10.85
CA PHE A 355 30.05 -9.61 -12.11
C PHE A 355 28.79 -8.74 -12.12
N ASN A 356 28.92 -7.54 -12.63
CA ASN A 356 27.82 -6.55 -12.73
C ASN A 356 27.13 -6.65 -14.09
N GLU A 357 26.73 -7.88 -14.47
CA GLU A 357 26.09 -8.20 -15.74
C GLU A 357 24.70 -8.78 -15.50
N ASP A 358 23.86 -8.71 -16.54
CA ASP A 358 22.52 -9.30 -16.49
C ASP A 358 22.57 -10.81 -16.38
N ILE A 359 21.82 -11.36 -15.44
CA ILE A 359 21.64 -12.79 -15.28
C ILE A 359 20.59 -13.28 -16.29
N GLY A 360 21.00 -14.02 -17.30
CA GLY A 360 20.10 -14.57 -18.30
C GLY A 360 19.57 -15.97 -17.96
N PHE A 361 20.21 -16.69 -17.03
CA PHE A 361 19.89 -18.08 -16.72
C PHE A 361 20.33 -18.47 -15.31
N LEU A 362 19.48 -19.26 -14.63
CA LEU A 362 19.73 -19.86 -13.30
C LEU A 362 19.28 -21.32 -13.34
N CYS A 363 20.12 -22.24 -12.85
CA CYS A 363 19.78 -23.65 -12.73
C CYS A 363 20.65 -24.34 -11.66
N GLN A 364 20.11 -25.34 -10.96
CA GLN A 364 20.92 -26.29 -10.20
C GLN A 364 21.18 -27.53 -11.04
N ASP A 365 22.40 -28.10 -10.93
CA ASP A 365 22.72 -29.44 -11.50
C ASP A 365 22.17 -30.56 -10.63
N ALA A 366 22.33 -31.78 -11.07
CA ALA A 366 21.91 -32.98 -10.34
C ALA A 366 22.57 -33.18 -8.97
N MET A 367 23.69 -32.49 -8.70
CA MET A 367 24.42 -32.47 -7.44
C MET A 367 24.06 -31.27 -6.55
N GLY A 368 23.14 -30.44 -6.98
CA GLY A 368 22.69 -29.24 -6.26
C GLY A 368 23.58 -27.99 -6.43
N LYS A 369 24.62 -28.04 -7.30
CA LYS A 369 25.46 -26.87 -7.55
C LYS A 369 24.67 -25.83 -8.37
N LEU A 370 24.74 -24.56 -7.95
CA LEU A 370 24.08 -23.45 -8.64
C LEU A 370 24.94 -22.93 -9.80
N TRP A 371 24.35 -22.89 -10.98
CA TRP A 371 24.92 -22.38 -12.21
C TRP A 371 24.22 -21.12 -12.64
N ILE A 372 24.98 -20.06 -12.94
CA ILE A 372 24.52 -18.74 -13.34
C ILE A 372 25.08 -18.43 -14.73
N GLY A 373 24.19 -18.25 -15.70
CA GLY A 373 24.53 -17.79 -17.04
C GLY A 373 24.37 -16.27 -17.13
N TYR A 374 25.38 -15.59 -17.67
CA TYR A 374 25.40 -14.15 -17.85
C TYR A 374 25.19 -13.76 -19.32
N ASP A 375 24.61 -12.59 -19.51
CA ASP A 375 24.51 -11.94 -20.82
C ASP A 375 25.79 -11.13 -21.07
N GLY A 376 26.88 -11.85 -21.41
CA GLY A 376 28.19 -11.29 -21.73
C GLY A 376 29.38 -11.93 -21.02
N ASN A 377 29.23 -12.50 -19.81
CA ASN A 377 30.32 -13.04 -19.00
C ASN A 377 30.44 -14.58 -18.95
N GLY A 378 29.64 -15.30 -19.76
CA GLY A 378 29.72 -16.76 -19.82
C GLY A 378 28.91 -17.46 -18.72
N LEU A 379 29.43 -18.56 -18.18
CA LEU A 379 28.78 -19.42 -17.20
C LEU A 379 29.59 -19.44 -15.90
N TYR A 380 28.95 -19.15 -14.79
CA TYR A 380 29.54 -19.13 -13.46
C TYR A 380 28.95 -20.24 -12.58
N CYS A 381 29.80 -21.04 -11.93
CA CYS A 381 29.37 -21.95 -10.87
C CYS A 381 29.53 -21.27 -9.53
N GLU A 382 28.44 -20.85 -8.92
CA GLU A 382 28.42 -20.13 -7.64
C GLU A 382 29.05 -20.97 -6.53
N THR A 383 28.73 -22.26 -6.48
CA THR A 383 29.20 -23.19 -5.43
C THR A 383 30.73 -23.41 -5.44
N THR A 384 31.37 -23.33 -6.60
CA THR A 384 32.82 -23.53 -6.72
C THR A 384 33.60 -22.24 -6.99
N GLY A 385 32.93 -21.14 -7.27
CA GLY A 385 33.55 -19.88 -7.67
C GLY A 385 34.20 -19.88 -9.05
N LYS A 386 33.94 -20.91 -9.89
CA LYS A 386 34.60 -21.05 -11.17
C LYS A 386 33.81 -20.39 -12.32
N LEU A 387 34.48 -19.62 -13.15
CA LEU A 387 33.96 -18.97 -14.34
C LEU A 387 34.41 -19.69 -15.61
N TYR A 388 33.46 -19.96 -16.51
CA TYR A 388 33.70 -20.59 -17.83
C TYR A 388 33.36 -19.58 -18.93
N GLN A 389 34.34 -19.29 -19.78
CA GLN A 389 34.22 -18.32 -20.87
C GLN A 389 34.83 -18.93 -22.16
N THR A 390 34.61 -18.28 -23.30
CA THR A 390 35.18 -18.67 -24.59
C THR A 390 36.71 -18.75 -24.58
N GLY A 391 37.39 -17.97 -23.73
CA GLY A 391 38.84 -17.92 -23.62
C GLY A 391 39.44 -19.03 -22.70
N ASN A 392 38.65 -19.67 -21.83
CA ASN A 392 39.13 -20.63 -20.85
C ASN A 392 38.35 -21.97 -20.84
N SER A 393 37.37 -22.14 -21.75
CA SER A 393 36.58 -23.34 -21.90
C SER A 393 36.22 -23.57 -23.37
N THR A 394 35.48 -24.66 -23.65
CA THR A 394 34.94 -24.93 -24.99
C THR A 394 33.64 -24.21 -25.31
N LEU A 395 33.21 -23.31 -24.42
CA LEU A 395 32.00 -22.46 -24.63
C LEU A 395 32.17 -21.64 -25.89
N LYS A 396 31.13 -21.56 -26.74
CA LYS A 396 31.19 -20.86 -28.03
C LYS A 396 30.71 -19.43 -28.02
N SER A 397 30.10 -19.02 -26.93
CA SER A 397 29.68 -17.62 -26.69
C SER A 397 29.59 -17.35 -25.20
N ASN A 398 29.96 -16.13 -24.79
CA ASN A 398 29.82 -15.66 -23.41
C ASN A 398 28.38 -15.20 -23.07
N LEU A 399 27.46 -15.20 -24.06
CA LEU A 399 26.05 -14.86 -23.83
C LEU A 399 25.28 -16.17 -23.55
N VAL A 400 25.19 -16.56 -22.28
CA VAL A 400 24.50 -17.79 -21.85
C VAL A 400 23.12 -17.38 -21.31
N ILE A 401 22.10 -17.51 -22.15
CA ILE A 401 20.76 -16.95 -21.90
C ILE A 401 19.66 -17.98 -21.68
N GLY A 402 19.98 -19.24 -21.72
CA GLY A 402 19.04 -20.33 -21.47
C GLY A 402 19.73 -21.63 -21.16
N GLY A 403 18.99 -22.56 -20.58
CA GLY A 403 19.49 -23.89 -20.29
C GLY A 403 18.46 -24.76 -19.61
N ARG A 404 18.68 -26.07 -19.64
CA ARG A 404 17.84 -27.05 -18.96
C ARG A 404 18.64 -28.28 -18.58
N ILE A 405 18.36 -28.82 -17.42
CA ILE A 405 18.79 -30.16 -17.05
C ILE A 405 17.92 -31.16 -17.82
N ALA A 406 18.57 -32.09 -18.49
CA ALA A 406 17.94 -33.14 -19.31
C ALA A 406 17.85 -34.46 -18.52
N ASN A 407 17.22 -35.50 -19.12
CA ASN A 407 17.04 -36.82 -18.52
C ASN A 407 18.37 -37.55 -18.27
N ASP A 408 19.42 -37.19 -18.99
CA ASP A 408 20.79 -37.68 -18.81
C ASP A 408 21.54 -36.98 -17.65
N ARG A 409 20.86 -36.11 -16.88
CA ARG A 409 21.38 -35.30 -15.77
C ARG A 409 22.38 -34.22 -16.18
N ASN A 410 22.67 -34.03 -17.47
CA ASN A 410 23.49 -32.94 -17.96
C ASN A 410 22.66 -31.69 -18.17
N ILE A 411 23.31 -30.51 -18.14
CA ILE A 411 22.65 -29.25 -18.47
C ILE A 411 22.98 -28.91 -19.93
N TYR A 412 21.94 -28.71 -20.75
CA TYR A 412 22.09 -28.19 -22.10
C TYR A 412 21.92 -26.67 -22.07
N LEU A 413 22.97 -25.94 -22.43
CA LEU A 413 23.08 -24.50 -22.39
C LEU A 413 22.78 -23.89 -23.75
N GLY A 414 21.85 -22.99 -23.79
CA GLY A 414 21.55 -22.17 -24.98
C GLY A 414 22.37 -20.87 -24.96
N THR A 415 23.10 -20.62 -26.03
CA THR A 415 23.92 -19.42 -26.16
C THR A 415 23.43 -18.54 -27.32
N TYR A 416 23.73 -17.27 -27.25
CA TYR A 416 23.46 -16.32 -28.33
C TYR A 416 24.67 -16.18 -29.22
N GLY A 417 24.54 -16.58 -30.48
CA GLY A 417 25.62 -16.55 -31.46
C GLY A 417 26.58 -17.74 -31.43
N GLY A 418 26.53 -18.64 -30.41
CA GLY A 418 27.52 -19.70 -30.17
C GLY A 418 27.04 -21.14 -30.26
N SER A 419 25.76 -21.43 -30.56
CA SER A 419 25.14 -22.75 -30.54
C SER A 419 24.83 -23.34 -29.14
N ILE A 420 24.58 -24.63 -29.07
CA ILE A 420 24.26 -25.34 -27.82
C ILE A 420 25.52 -26.02 -27.26
N CYS A 421 25.71 -25.93 -25.93
CA CYS A 421 26.74 -26.65 -25.23
C CYS A 421 26.11 -27.58 -24.19
N GLN A 422 26.64 -28.77 -24.02
CA GLN A 422 26.33 -29.71 -22.94
C GLN A 422 27.31 -29.48 -21.80
N LEU A 423 26.82 -29.21 -20.62
CA LEU A 423 27.57 -29.19 -19.37
C LEU A 423 27.32 -30.49 -18.66
N THR A 424 28.37 -31.26 -18.50
CA THR A 424 28.32 -32.60 -17.87
C THR A 424 28.37 -32.49 -16.32
N THR A 425 28.00 -33.56 -15.63
CA THR A 425 27.99 -33.62 -14.15
C THR A 425 29.35 -33.40 -13.52
N ASP A 426 30.45 -33.69 -14.23
CA ASP A 426 31.85 -33.41 -13.86
C ASP A 426 32.33 -32.02 -14.26
N ALA A 427 31.39 -31.15 -14.64
CA ALA A 427 31.62 -29.75 -14.99
C ALA A 427 32.51 -29.55 -16.24
N GLN A 428 32.48 -30.45 -17.21
CA GLN A 428 33.06 -30.27 -18.54
C GLN A 428 32.01 -29.69 -19.49
N ILE A 429 32.42 -28.82 -20.41
CA ILE A 429 31.56 -28.20 -21.40
C ILE A 429 31.90 -28.75 -22.78
N HIS A 430 30.92 -29.33 -23.46
CA HIS A 430 31.07 -29.88 -24.82
C HIS A 430 30.07 -29.20 -25.79
N PRO A 431 30.55 -28.56 -26.87
CA PRO A 431 29.63 -28.08 -27.91
C PRO A 431 28.95 -29.27 -28.61
N VAL A 432 27.62 -29.20 -28.78
CA VAL A 432 26.81 -30.25 -29.41
C VAL A 432 26.02 -29.67 -30.56
N TRP A 433 25.68 -30.51 -31.55
CA TRP A 433 24.86 -30.19 -32.73
C TRP A 433 25.33 -28.97 -33.53
N GLN A 434 26.66 -28.81 -33.64
CA GLN A 434 27.30 -27.65 -34.33
C GLN A 434 27.01 -27.58 -35.81
N GLU A 435 26.67 -28.71 -36.42
CA GLU A 435 26.29 -28.85 -37.84
C GLU A 435 25.01 -28.11 -38.18
N HIS A 436 24.18 -27.76 -37.20
CA HIS A 436 22.91 -27.08 -37.39
C HIS A 436 23.05 -25.56 -37.15
N ALA A 437 23.23 -24.80 -38.23
CA ALA A 437 23.39 -23.33 -38.14
C ALA A 437 22.20 -22.59 -37.51
N GLN A 438 21.02 -23.22 -37.55
CA GLN A 438 19.79 -22.73 -36.97
C GLN A 438 19.88 -22.61 -35.41
N LEU A 439 20.76 -23.40 -34.77
CA LEU A 439 20.90 -23.45 -33.31
C LEU A 439 21.80 -22.35 -32.69
N LYS A 440 22.09 -21.29 -33.46
CA LYS A 440 23.01 -20.21 -33.01
C LYS A 440 22.37 -19.22 -32.03
N TYR A 441 21.03 -19.06 -32.02
CA TYR A 441 20.32 -18.05 -31.26
C TYR A 441 19.23 -18.69 -30.40
N VAL A 442 19.66 -19.50 -29.43
CA VAL A 442 18.79 -20.34 -28.60
C VAL A 442 18.34 -19.60 -27.35
N ARG A 443 17.04 -19.60 -27.09
CA ARG A 443 16.42 -19.05 -25.88
C ARG A 443 15.87 -20.09 -24.93
N ARG A 444 15.27 -21.16 -25.48
CA ARG A 444 14.64 -22.22 -24.70
C ARG A 444 15.02 -23.59 -25.21
N ILE A 445 15.27 -24.47 -24.28
CA ILE A 445 15.50 -25.90 -24.55
C ILE A 445 14.59 -26.67 -23.61
N ILE A 446 13.82 -27.58 -24.10
CA ILE A 446 13.03 -28.55 -23.33
C ILE A 446 13.21 -29.94 -23.90
N GLN A 447 12.96 -30.97 -23.11
CA GLN A 447 12.96 -32.35 -23.52
C GLN A 447 11.57 -32.94 -23.30
N ASP A 448 11.03 -33.65 -24.30
CA ASP A 448 9.76 -34.38 -24.17
C ASP A 448 9.95 -35.75 -23.53
N LYS A 449 8.85 -36.47 -23.27
CA LYS A 449 8.87 -37.80 -22.67
C LYS A 449 9.56 -38.87 -23.55
N GLU A 450 9.62 -38.65 -24.88
CA GLU A 450 10.30 -39.51 -25.83
C GLU A 450 11.81 -39.23 -25.89
N GLY A 451 12.30 -38.22 -25.16
CA GLY A 451 13.69 -37.81 -25.17
C GLY A 451 14.07 -36.87 -26.31
N ASN A 452 13.12 -36.39 -27.12
CA ASN A 452 13.42 -35.39 -28.13
C ASN A 452 13.70 -34.04 -27.53
N PHE A 453 14.75 -33.35 -28.00
CA PHE A 453 15.04 -31.97 -27.63
C PHE A 453 14.28 -31.02 -28.53
N TRP A 454 13.49 -30.13 -27.90
CA TRP A 454 12.79 -29.06 -28.55
C TRP A 454 13.43 -27.72 -28.21
N ILE A 455 13.80 -26.97 -29.24
CA ILE A 455 14.64 -25.81 -29.11
C ILE A 455 13.97 -24.64 -29.78
N GLY A 456 13.74 -23.59 -29.03
CA GLY A 456 13.18 -22.31 -29.51
C GLY A 456 14.24 -21.22 -29.52
N GLY A 457 14.30 -20.47 -30.60
CA GLY A 457 15.22 -19.34 -30.77
C GLY A 457 14.57 -18.11 -31.36
N ILE A 458 15.31 -17.00 -31.42
CA ILE A 458 14.78 -15.71 -31.92
C ILE A 458 14.61 -15.73 -33.45
N MET A 459 15.51 -16.43 -34.16
CA MET A 459 15.53 -16.47 -35.63
C MET A 459 15.35 -17.87 -36.19
N SER A 460 15.40 -18.89 -35.36
CA SER A 460 15.52 -20.28 -35.72
C SER A 460 14.19 -20.99 -35.98
N GLY A 461 13.08 -20.39 -35.51
CA GLY A 461 11.83 -21.10 -35.38
C GLY A 461 11.86 -22.16 -34.28
N LEU A 462 11.09 -23.24 -34.43
CA LEU A 462 11.06 -24.36 -33.49
C LEU A 462 11.86 -25.52 -34.07
N CYS A 463 12.95 -25.91 -33.43
CA CYS A 463 13.78 -27.02 -33.84
C CYS A 463 13.51 -28.25 -32.96
N CYS A 464 13.53 -29.44 -33.56
CA CYS A 464 13.43 -30.70 -32.86
C CYS A 464 14.66 -31.57 -33.20
N ILE A 465 15.29 -32.19 -32.18
CA ILE A 465 16.37 -33.15 -32.35
C ILE A 465 15.95 -34.43 -31.63
N THR A 466 15.84 -35.54 -32.36
CA THR A 466 15.51 -36.84 -31.76
C THR A 466 16.73 -37.44 -31.05
N PRO A 467 16.54 -38.43 -30.18
CA PRO A 467 17.66 -39.17 -29.56
C PRO A 467 18.59 -39.84 -30.59
N GLN A 468 18.06 -40.16 -31.81
CA GLN A 468 18.84 -40.73 -32.92
C GLN A 468 19.54 -39.65 -33.77
N GLY A 469 19.50 -38.37 -33.37
CA GLY A 469 20.12 -37.25 -34.06
C GLY A 469 19.36 -36.73 -35.30
N ARG A 470 18.11 -37.15 -35.52
CA ARG A 470 17.31 -36.59 -36.62
C ARG A 470 16.88 -35.16 -36.28
N PHE A 471 17.16 -34.23 -37.22
CA PHE A 471 16.83 -32.80 -37.07
C PHE A 471 15.61 -32.43 -37.89
N LYS A 472 14.69 -31.70 -37.30
CA LYS A 472 13.52 -31.11 -37.97
C LYS A 472 13.35 -29.67 -37.50
N ASN A 473 13.08 -28.75 -38.44
CA ASN A 473 12.87 -27.34 -38.16
C ASN A 473 11.52 -26.87 -38.66
N TYR A 474 10.77 -26.20 -37.83
CA TYR A 474 9.49 -25.55 -38.12
C TYR A 474 9.69 -24.05 -38.17
N THR A 475 9.43 -23.42 -39.29
CA THR A 475 9.57 -21.98 -39.54
C THR A 475 8.32 -21.41 -40.14
N PHE A 476 8.23 -20.08 -40.27
CA PHE A 476 7.12 -19.43 -40.95
C PHE A 476 7.03 -19.78 -42.44
N HIS A 477 8.07 -20.35 -43.06
CA HIS A 477 8.07 -20.78 -44.46
C HIS A 477 7.50 -22.19 -44.66
N ASN A 478 7.61 -23.05 -43.64
CA ASN A 478 7.26 -24.49 -43.78
C ASN A 478 6.25 -24.99 -42.76
N SER A 479 5.66 -24.11 -41.98
CA SER A 479 4.68 -24.46 -40.95
C SER A 479 3.64 -23.35 -40.81
N ILE A 480 2.69 -23.51 -39.88
CA ILE A 480 1.68 -22.51 -39.54
C ILE A 480 2.20 -21.36 -38.67
N LEU A 481 3.47 -21.37 -38.28
CA LEU A 481 4.06 -20.30 -37.49
C LEU A 481 4.08 -19.00 -38.30
N ARG A 482 3.64 -17.90 -37.66
CA ARG A 482 3.67 -16.57 -38.28
C ARG A 482 5.02 -15.86 -38.12
N THR A 483 5.89 -16.40 -37.27
CA THR A 483 7.23 -15.85 -36.98
C THR A 483 8.21 -16.95 -36.57
N ASN A 484 9.48 -16.73 -36.82
CA ASN A 484 10.55 -17.59 -36.27
C ASN A 484 10.98 -17.24 -34.83
N ALA A 485 10.42 -16.16 -34.28
CA ALA A 485 10.77 -15.71 -32.92
C ALA A 485 9.97 -16.49 -31.88
N ILE A 486 10.53 -17.59 -31.41
CA ILE A 486 10.00 -18.37 -30.27
C ILE A 486 10.42 -17.69 -28.99
N THR A 487 9.47 -17.26 -28.18
CA THR A 487 9.71 -16.54 -26.90
C THR A 487 9.75 -17.49 -25.70
N ASP A 488 8.92 -18.55 -25.71
CA ASP A 488 8.90 -19.56 -24.66
C ASP A 488 8.37 -20.90 -25.11
N LEU A 489 8.75 -21.97 -24.40
CA LEU A 489 8.29 -23.33 -24.59
C LEU A 489 7.96 -23.99 -23.27
N VAL A 490 6.82 -24.67 -23.18
CA VAL A 490 6.42 -25.47 -22.02
C VAL A 490 5.88 -26.82 -22.47
N TYR A 491 6.44 -27.90 -21.94
CA TYR A 491 5.92 -29.25 -22.19
C TYR A 491 5.13 -29.73 -20.96
N THR A 492 3.98 -30.33 -21.21
CA THR A 492 3.09 -30.87 -20.19
C THR A 492 3.06 -32.42 -20.32
N ASP A 493 3.75 -33.09 -19.39
CA ASP A 493 3.88 -34.54 -19.39
C ASP A 493 2.52 -35.26 -19.32
N GLN A 494 1.60 -34.70 -18.51
CA GLN A 494 0.28 -35.32 -18.29
C GLN A 494 -0.61 -35.35 -19.55
N GLU A 495 -0.48 -34.34 -20.43
CA GLU A 495 -1.31 -34.22 -21.65
C GLU A 495 -0.53 -34.56 -22.91
N ASP A 496 0.78 -34.73 -22.84
CA ASP A 496 1.71 -34.92 -23.95
C ASP A 496 1.57 -33.83 -25.02
N ILE A 497 1.48 -32.60 -24.58
CA ILE A 497 1.41 -31.45 -25.44
C ILE A 497 2.51 -30.42 -25.10
N MET A 498 2.92 -29.70 -26.12
CA MET A 498 3.84 -28.59 -25.95
C MET A 498 3.15 -27.28 -26.30
N LEU A 499 3.19 -26.34 -25.34
CA LEU A 499 2.77 -24.97 -25.55
C LEU A 499 3.93 -24.16 -26.11
N ILE A 500 3.69 -23.40 -27.16
CA ILE A 500 4.69 -22.64 -27.89
C ILE A 500 4.27 -21.19 -27.93
N ALA A 501 5.03 -20.32 -27.26
CA ALA A 501 4.86 -18.89 -27.32
C ALA A 501 5.73 -18.26 -28.39
N THR A 502 5.19 -17.31 -29.11
CA THR A 502 5.91 -16.51 -30.10
C THR A 502 5.64 -15.01 -29.90
N SER A 503 6.38 -14.17 -30.59
CA SER A 503 6.13 -12.74 -30.60
C SER A 503 4.82 -12.33 -31.29
N THR A 504 4.16 -13.22 -31.99
CA THR A 504 2.96 -12.95 -32.79
C THR A 504 1.90 -14.06 -32.69
N GLY A 505 1.82 -14.75 -31.57
CA GLY A 505 0.80 -15.74 -31.29
C GLY A 505 1.27 -16.94 -30.50
N MET A 506 0.32 -17.81 -30.12
CA MET A 506 0.53 -19.02 -29.34
C MET A 506 0.08 -20.25 -30.15
N TYR A 507 0.84 -21.33 -30.04
CA TYR A 507 0.59 -22.59 -30.74
C TYR A 507 0.67 -23.76 -29.76
N ILE A 508 0.09 -24.88 -30.20
CA ILE A 508 0.12 -26.17 -29.51
C ILE A 508 0.71 -27.22 -30.45
N LEU A 509 1.70 -27.96 -29.96
CA LEU A 509 2.13 -29.20 -30.60
C LEU A 509 1.49 -30.37 -29.84
N ASN A 510 0.62 -31.10 -30.48
CA ASN A 510 -0.10 -32.21 -29.85
C ASN A 510 0.77 -33.49 -29.77
N ALA A 511 0.25 -34.57 -29.15
CA ALA A 511 0.92 -35.84 -29.00
C ALA A 511 1.32 -36.49 -30.36
N GLN A 512 0.57 -36.20 -31.42
CA GLN A 512 0.87 -36.64 -32.78
C GLN A 512 1.92 -35.78 -33.50
N LYS A 513 2.56 -34.84 -32.75
CA LYS A 513 3.56 -33.89 -33.26
C LYS A 513 3.00 -32.98 -34.38
N GLN A 514 1.69 -32.68 -34.35
CA GLN A 514 1.04 -31.73 -35.22
C GLN A 514 0.96 -30.37 -34.57
N LEU A 515 1.42 -29.36 -35.29
CA LEU A 515 1.38 -27.95 -34.81
C LEU A 515 0.01 -27.36 -35.16
N LYS A 516 -0.67 -26.78 -34.16
CA LYS A 516 -1.99 -26.14 -34.25
C LYS A 516 -1.99 -24.78 -33.56
N GLU A 517 -2.84 -23.88 -34.03
CA GLU A 517 -3.14 -22.66 -33.29
C GLU A 517 -3.95 -22.97 -32.02
N VAL A 518 -3.80 -22.15 -30.97
CA VAL A 518 -4.65 -22.27 -29.77
C VAL A 518 -6.11 -21.90 -30.08
N PRO A 519 -7.10 -22.50 -29.38
CA PRO A 519 -8.53 -22.23 -29.63
C PRO A 519 -9.00 -20.86 -29.11
N VAL A 520 -8.11 -19.98 -28.70
CA VAL A 520 -8.39 -18.64 -28.18
C VAL A 520 -7.93 -17.59 -29.17
N ARG A 521 -8.88 -16.90 -29.82
CA ARG A 521 -8.61 -15.92 -30.88
C ARG A 521 -7.64 -14.83 -30.49
N GLU A 522 -7.75 -14.32 -29.28
CA GLU A 522 -6.90 -13.26 -28.74
C GLU A 522 -5.43 -13.69 -28.57
N LEU A 523 -5.19 -14.99 -28.28
CA LEU A 523 -3.84 -15.54 -28.17
C LEU A 523 -3.19 -15.89 -29.48
N GLN A 524 -3.96 -15.93 -30.61
CA GLN A 524 -3.42 -16.24 -31.92
C GLN A 524 -2.58 -15.11 -32.51
N THR A 525 -2.69 -13.89 -31.96
CA THR A 525 -1.94 -12.70 -32.42
C THR A 525 -1.19 -11.99 -31.30
N ALA A 526 -1.33 -12.43 -30.05
CA ALA A 526 -0.72 -11.80 -28.91
C ALA A 526 0.81 -11.98 -28.90
N ASN A 527 1.52 -10.95 -28.43
CA ASN A 527 2.94 -11.08 -28.08
C ASN A 527 3.06 -11.71 -26.69
N ILE A 528 3.57 -12.94 -26.64
CA ILE A 528 3.65 -13.72 -25.40
C ILE A 528 5.09 -13.76 -24.92
N ASN A 529 5.35 -13.29 -23.71
CA ASN A 529 6.67 -13.19 -23.11
C ASN A 529 7.08 -14.47 -22.37
N ALA A 530 6.14 -15.09 -21.65
CA ALA A 530 6.41 -16.26 -20.83
C ALA A 530 5.18 -17.16 -20.72
N LEU A 531 5.43 -18.46 -20.57
CA LEU A 531 4.43 -19.49 -20.34
C LEU A 531 4.79 -20.30 -19.10
N TYR A 532 3.75 -20.79 -18.42
CA TYR A 532 3.90 -21.81 -17.38
C TYR A 532 2.66 -22.73 -17.40
N ALA A 533 2.86 -24.01 -17.14
CA ALA A 533 1.78 -24.97 -16.94
C ALA A 533 2.00 -25.68 -15.61
N ASP A 534 1.01 -25.69 -14.74
CA ASP A 534 1.11 -26.30 -13.44
C ASP A 534 0.49 -27.71 -13.38
N ASN A 535 0.71 -28.41 -12.28
CA ASN A 535 0.21 -29.77 -12.06
C ASN A 535 -1.32 -29.88 -11.97
N ARG A 536 -2.02 -28.73 -11.81
CA ARG A 536 -3.49 -28.62 -11.82
C ARG A 536 -4.07 -28.47 -13.23
N LYS A 537 -3.21 -28.51 -14.25
CA LYS A 537 -3.50 -28.25 -15.67
C LYS A 537 -3.93 -26.80 -15.93
N LEU A 538 -3.55 -25.88 -15.07
CA LEU A 538 -3.71 -24.46 -15.34
C LEU A 538 -2.59 -23.97 -16.26
N ARG A 539 -2.97 -23.16 -17.24
CA ARG A 539 -2.08 -22.59 -18.25
C ARG A 539 -1.95 -21.10 -18.03
N TRP A 540 -0.76 -20.67 -17.68
CA TRP A 540 -0.41 -19.30 -17.38
C TRP A 540 0.23 -18.67 -18.60
N VAL A 541 -0.41 -17.66 -19.17
CA VAL A 541 0.03 -16.97 -20.38
C VAL A 541 0.33 -15.52 -20.03
N CYS A 542 1.60 -15.15 -20.11
CA CYS A 542 2.09 -13.82 -19.80
C CYS A 542 2.29 -13.03 -21.09
N THR A 543 1.51 -12.00 -21.32
CA THR A 543 1.64 -11.06 -22.43
C THR A 543 2.40 -9.80 -22.02
N ASN A 544 2.54 -8.82 -22.90
CA ASN A 544 3.05 -7.49 -22.53
C ASN A 544 2.08 -6.71 -21.64
N GLU A 545 0.79 -7.04 -21.69
CA GLU A 545 -0.26 -6.25 -21.06
C GLU A 545 -0.78 -6.89 -19.78
N ASP A 546 -0.79 -8.24 -19.72
CA ASP A 546 -1.47 -8.99 -18.66
C ASP A 546 -0.91 -10.41 -18.47
N VAL A 547 -1.38 -11.06 -17.40
CA VAL A 547 -1.23 -12.48 -17.12
C VAL A 547 -2.62 -13.11 -17.15
N ARG A 548 -2.83 -14.02 -18.07
CA ARG A 548 -4.10 -14.75 -18.27
C ARG A 548 -3.96 -16.19 -17.81
N ILE A 549 -4.93 -16.64 -17.05
CA ILE A 549 -4.95 -18.00 -16.50
C ILE A 549 -6.10 -18.76 -17.14
N TYR A 550 -5.75 -19.85 -17.80
CA TYR A 550 -6.70 -20.72 -18.47
C TYR A 550 -6.71 -22.11 -17.83
N ASP A 551 -7.85 -22.80 -17.91
CA ASP A 551 -7.91 -24.23 -17.61
C ASP A 551 -7.31 -25.10 -18.72
N GLY A 552 -7.31 -26.43 -18.55
CA GLY A 552 -6.83 -27.41 -19.54
C GLY A 552 -7.57 -27.35 -20.87
N HIS A 553 -8.76 -26.76 -20.94
CA HIS A 553 -9.57 -26.58 -22.16
C HIS A 553 -9.49 -25.18 -22.75
N PHE A 554 -8.57 -24.34 -22.28
CA PHE A 554 -8.40 -22.92 -22.63
C PHE A 554 -9.62 -22.04 -22.33
N ARG A 555 -10.41 -22.36 -21.29
CA ARG A 555 -11.40 -21.44 -20.75
C ARG A 555 -10.69 -20.47 -19.83
N LEU A 556 -10.91 -19.17 -20.00
CA LEU A 556 -10.34 -18.12 -19.19
C LEU A 556 -10.92 -18.17 -17.76
N LEU A 557 -10.06 -18.23 -16.75
CA LEU A 557 -10.42 -18.23 -15.34
C LEU A 557 -10.20 -16.88 -14.67
N LYS A 558 -9.07 -16.24 -14.95
CA LYS A 558 -8.68 -14.95 -14.35
C LYS A 558 -7.71 -14.20 -15.26
N THR A 559 -7.75 -12.89 -15.20
CA THR A 559 -6.76 -11.99 -15.79
C THR A 559 -6.25 -11.02 -14.72
N PHE A 560 -4.92 -10.85 -14.66
CA PHE A 560 -4.24 -9.81 -13.91
C PHE A 560 -3.53 -8.89 -14.89
N GLY A 561 -3.70 -7.58 -14.78
CA GLY A 561 -3.20 -6.64 -15.76
C GLY A 561 -2.52 -5.41 -15.14
N ARG A 562 -2.69 -4.27 -15.78
CA ARG A 562 -2.09 -3.00 -15.36
C ARG A 562 -2.58 -2.51 -13.99
N ASN A 563 -3.81 -2.82 -13.63
CA ASN A 563 -4.37 -2.43 -12.35
C ASN A 563 -3.62 -3.07 -11.18
N GLU A 564 -3.25 -4.33 -11.32
CA GLU A 564 -2.43 -5.09 -10.38
C GLU A 564 -0.92 -4.88 -10.62
N GLU A 565 -0.54 -4.08 -11.62
CA GLU A 565 0.84 -3.85 -12.07
C GLU A 565 1.55 -5.12 -12.58
N LEU A 566 0.77 -6.12 -12.99
CA LEU A 566 1.22 -7.37 -13.57
C LEU A 566 1.22 -7.29 -15.10
N ASN A 567 1.98 -6.35 -15.62
CA ASN A 567 2.26 -6.18 -17.05
C ASN A 567 3.77 -6.26 -17.32
N ASN A 568 4.17 -6.48 -18.57
CA ASN A 568 5.58 -6.64 -18.95
C ASN A 568 6.30 -7.71 -18.13
N VAL A 569 5.69 -8.88 -18.00
CA VAL A 569 6.26 -10.02 -17.26
C VAL A 569 7.58 -10.44 -17.88
N LEU A 570 8.60 -10.63 -17.06
CA LEU A 570 9.94 -11.04 -17.48
C LEU A 570 10.16 -12.54 -17.33
N ALA A 571 9.66 -13.14 -16.25
CA ALA A 571 9.81 -14.57 -15.99
C ALA A 571 8.69 -15.08 -15.08
N ILE A 572 8.40 -16.39 -15.18
CA ILE A 572 7.39 -17.10 -14.36
C ILE A 572 7.91 -18.49 -14.00
N THR A 573 7.65 -18.94 -12.77
CA THR A 573 7.90 -20.30 -12.30
C THR A 573 6.88 -20.70 -11.24
N GLY A 574 6.75 -21.99 -10.95
CA GLY A 574 6.02 -22.50 -9.80
C GLY A 574 6.97 -23.05 -8.76
N ASP A 575 6.55 -23.03 -7.49
CA ASP A 575 7.26 -23.68 -6.40
C ASP A 575 6.75 -25.10 -6.12
N GLN A 576 7.32 -25.76 -5.12
CA GLN A 576 6.96 -27.13 -4.74
C GLN A 576 5.58 -27.23 -4.09
N GLN A 577 5.03 -26.12 -3.60
CA GLN A 577 3.69 -26.01 -2.98
C GLN A 577 2.61 -25.71 -4.04
N GLY A 578 3.04 -25.45 -5.29
CA GLY A 578 2.18 -25.11 -6.39
C GLY A 578 1.77 -23.63 -6.43
N GLU A 579 2.43 -22.76 -5.69
CA GLU A 579 2.29 -21.32 -5.82
C GLU A 579 3.08 -20.83 -7.04
N ILE A 580 2.62 -19.75 -7.64
CA ILE A 580 3.21 -19.19 -8.86
C ILE A 580 3.98 -17.91 -8.52
N TRP A 581 5.20 -17.83 -9.06
CA TRP A 581 6.12 -16.71 -8.87
C TRP A 581 6.39 -16.02 -10.19
N ILE A 582 6.22 -14.70 -10.23
CA ILE A 582 6.32 -13.89 -11.44
C ILE A 582 7.21 -12.69 -11.17
N THR A 583 8.14 -12.39 -12.10
CA THR A 583 8.94 -11.17 -12.04
C THR A 583 8.50 -10.17 -13.11
N THR A 584 8.44 -8.89 -12.72
CA THR A 584 8.47 -7.74 -13.60
C THR A 584 9.81 -7.00 -13.39
N SER A 585 10.08 -5.91 -14.07
CA SER A 585 11.38 -5.22 -13.91
C SER A 585 11.68 -4.78 -12.47
N LYS A 586 10.65 -4.47 -11.66
CA LYS A 586 10.80 -3.85 -10.33
C LYS A 586 10.11 -4.60 -9.19
N ALA A 587 9.42 -5.68 -9.47
CA ALA A 587 8.64 -6.40 -8.48
C ALA A 587 8.69 -7.91 -8.69
N LEU A 588 8.59 -8.64 -7.59
CA LEU A 588 8.32 -10.07 -7.56
C LEU A 588 6.89 -10.27 -7.08
N PHE A 589 6.15 -11.10 -7.77
CA PHE A 589 4.77 -11.45 -7.43
C PHE A 589 4.68 -12.92 -7.05
N ASN A 590 3.87 -13.21 -6.06
CA ASN A 590 3.44 -14.55 -5.70
C ASN A 590 1.93 -14.66 -5.92
N ILE A 591 1.47 -15.72 -6.56
CA ILE A 591 0.05 -16.02 -6.73
C ILE A 591 -0.24 -17.38 -6.11
N ARG A 592 -0.95 -17.36 -5.00
CA ARG A 592 -1.48 -18.55 -4.35
C ARG A 592 -2.78 -18.96 -5.00
N VAL A 593 -2.92 -20.24 -5.32
CA VAL A 593 -4.11 -20.80 -5.95
C VAL A 593 -4.84 -21.69 -4.96
N ALA A 594 -6.04 -21.31 -4.60
CA ALA A 594 -6.96 -22.06 -3.72
C ALA A 594 -8.23 -22.48 -4.47
N LYS A 595 -9.10 -23.23 -3.83
CA LYS A 595 -10.45 -23.51 -4.32
C LYS A 595 -11.45 -23.09 -3.24
N ASN A 596 -12.53 -22.43 -3.66
CA ASN A 596 -13.64 -22.13 -2.79
C ASN A 596 -14.51 -23.38 -2.49
N GLU A 597 -15.51 -23.24 -1.62
CA GLU A 597 -16.46 -24.29 -1.26
C GLU A 597 -17.23 -24.87 -2.47
N LYS A 598 -17.40 -24.09 -3.53
CA LYS A 598 -18.04 -24.50 -4.80
C LYS A 598 -17.06 -25.19 -5.79
N GLY A 599 -15.77 -25.36 -5.40
CA GLY A 599 -14.75 -25.99 -6.23
C GLY A 599 -14.10 -25.05 -7.28
N ASN A 600 -14.47 -23.77 -7.32
CA ASN A 600 -13.91 -22.78 -8.24
C ASN A 600 -12.54 -22.31 -7.74
N TYR A 601 -11.62 -22.02 -8.67
CA TYR A 601 -10.30 -21.48 -8.34
C TYR A 601 -10.38 -20.03 -7.87
N ILE A 602 -9.68 -19.75 -6.77
CA ILE A 602 -9.43 -18.42 -6.24
C ILE A 602 -7.92 -18.15 -6.33
N PHE A 603 -7.56 -16.93 -6.70
CA PHE A 603 -6.19 -16.52 -6.93
C PHE A 603 -5.86 -15.33 -6.01
N HIS A 604 -4.98 -15.54 -5.02
CA HIS A 604 -4.51 -14.50 -4.11
C HIS A 604 -3.17 -13.97 -4.60
N LEU A 605 -3.14 -12.69 -4.92
CA LEU A 605 -1.95 -11.99 -5.41
C LEU A 605 -1.21 -11.32 -4.26
N ARG A 606 0.09 -11.57 -4.13
CA ARG A 606 1.00 -10.87 -3.23
C ARG A 606 2.12 -10.24 -4.05
N LYS A 607 2.43 -8.97 -3.78
CA LYS A 607 3.48 -8.21 -4.46
C LYS A 607 4.60 -7.90 -3.49
N PHE A 608 5.84 -8.14 -3.90
CA PHE A 608 7.06 -7.74 -3.21
C PHE A 608 7.76 -6.67 -4.01
N VAL A 609 8.18 -5.59 -3.34
CA VAL A 609 8.91 -4.46 -3.93
C VAL A 609 10.23 -4.24 -3.18
N ASN A 610 10.99 -3.27 -3.61
CA ASN A 610 12.33 -2.99 -3.06
C ASN A 610 12.34 -2.87 -1.52
N SER A 611 11.35 -2.22 -0.94
CA SER A 611 11.21 -2.05 0.51
C SER A 611 10.78 -3.31 1.28
N ASP A 612 10.40 -4.39 0.59
CA ASP A 612 10.14 -5.70 1.21
C ASP A 612 11.39 -6.57 1.36
N GLY A 613 12.57 -6.03 1.06
CA GLY A 613 13.83 -6.74 1.13
C GLY A 613 14.41 -7.14 -0.23
N LEU A 614 13.76 -6.78 -1.35
CA LEU A 614 14.33 -7.01 -2.69
C LEU A 614 15.53 -6.07 -2.98
N GLY A 615 15.73 -5.00 -2.19
CA GLY A 615 16.78 -4.02 -2.45
C GLY A 615 16.53 -3.24 -3.73
N ASP A 616 17.59 -2.87 -4.44
CA ASP A 616 17.57 -2.11 -5.71
C ASP A 616 17.68 -3.02 -6.94
N ILE A 617 17.17 -4.26 -6.86
CA ILE A 617 17.27 -5.21 -7.97
C ILE A 617 16.35 -4.80 -9.12
N THR A 618 16.91 -4.87 -10.34
CA THR A 618 16.14 -4.86 -11.58
C THR A 618 16.18 -6.26 -12.15
N PHE A 619 15.04 -6.93 -12.20
CA PHE A 619 14.98 -8.32 -12.64
C PHE A 619 15.22 -8.46 -14.15
N CYS A 620 15.82 -9.59 -14.52
CA CYS A 620 16.16 -9.93 -15.91
C CYS A 620 15.16 -10.93 -16.51
N LYS A 621 15.10 -10.97 -17.85
CA LYS A 621 14.22 -11.88 -18.58
C LYS A 621 14.63 -13.34 -18.35
N LYS A 622 13.65 -14.21 -18.07
CA LYS A 622 13.81 -15.68 -17.88
C LYS A 622 14.70 -16.10 -16.70
N ALA A 623 15.15 -15.16 -15.89
CA ALA A 623 16.04 -15.39 -14.76
C ALA A 623 15.26 -15.69 -13.48
N ILE A 624 14.40 -16.69 -13.49
CA ILE A 624 13.71 -17.19 -12.29
C ILE A 624 13.82 -18.71 -12.23
N TYR A 625 14.06 -19.25 -11.04
CA TYR A 625 14.27 -20.69 -10.85
C TYR A 625 13.82 -21.14 -9.46
N CYS A 626 13.11 -22.25 -9.37
CA CYS A 626 12.82 -22.93 -8.11
C CYS A 626 13.86 -24.01 -7.86
N THR A 627 14.57 -23.94 -6.73
CA THR A 627 15.62 -24.89 -6.35
C THR A 627 15.05 -26.21 -5.87
N ASN A 628 15.90 -27.23 -5.80
CA ASN A 628 15.52 -28.54 -5.26
C ASN A 628 15.05 -28.48 -3.78
N ASN A 629 15.49 -27.47 -3.04
CA ASN A 629 15.06 -27.23 -1.65
C ASN A 629 13.78 -26.38 -1.53
N GLY A 630 13.22 -25.93 -2.66
CA GLY A 630 12.04 -25.09 -2.72
C GLY A 630 12.30 -23.59 -2.65
N ASP A 631 13.56 -23.14 -2.57
CA ASP A 631 13.89 -21.72 -2.64
C ASP A 631 13.61 -21.16 -4.05
N ILE A 632 13.08 -19.94 -4.12
CA ILE A 632 12.94 -19.19 -5.36
C ILE A 632 14.17 -18.31 -5.55
N LEU A 633 14.85 -18.48 -6.67
CA LEU A 633 15.93 -17.61 -7.12
C LEU A 633 15.42 -16.71 -8.25
N ALA A 634 15.65 -15.40 -8.17
CA ALA A 634 15.32 -14.50 -9.26
C ALA A 634 16.50 -13.54 -9.54
N GLY A 635 17.00 -13.59 -10.77
CA GLY A 635 18.20 -12.88 -11.21
C GLY A 635 17.92 -11.46 -11.69
N GLY A 636 18.86 -10.57 -11.40
CA GLY A 636 18.94 -9.22 -11.91
C GLY A 636 20.33 -8.87 -12.37
N CYS A 637 20.60 -7.58 -12.59
CA CYS A 637 21.93 -7.12 -12.95
C CYS A 637 22.87 -7.18 -11.73
N GLY A 638 23.96 -7.95 -11.78
CA GLY A 638 24.99 -8.04 -10.75
C GLY A 638 24.58 -8.71 -9.44
N LYS A 639 23.35 -9.21 -9.32
CA LYS A 639 22.83 -9.83 -8.09
C LYS A 639 21.61 -10.70 -8.38
N TYR A 640 21.29 -11.60 -7.45
CA TYR A 640 20.01 -12.32 -7.47
C TYR A 640 19.38 -12.32 -6.07
N ILE A 641 18.09 -12.51 -6.00
CA ILE A 641 17.41 -12.78 -4.75
C ILE A 641 17.30 -14.29 -4.53
N ARG A 642 17.40 -14.68 -3.26
CA ARG A 642 16.96 -15.98 -2.77
C ARG A 642 15.82 -15.74 -1.80
N LEU A 643 14.70 -16.39 -2.04
CA LEU A 643 13.53 -16.34 -1.19
C LEU A 643 13.14 -17.78 -0.83
N THR A 644 12.93 -18.04 0.46
CA THR A 644 12.49 -19.34 0.97
C THR A 644 10.99 -19.26 1.27
N PRO A 645 10.11 -19.81 0.39
CA PRO A 645 8.64 -19.66 0.53
C PRO A 645 8.10 -20.23 1.84
N SER A 646 8.69 -21.32 2.36
CA SER A 646 8.25 -21.95 3.62
C SER A 646 8.45 -21.08 4.86
N LEU A 647 9.31 -20.07 4.79
CA LEU A 647 9.53 -19.09 5.85
C LEU A 647 8.63 -17.84 5.73
N LEU A 648 7.90 -17.72 4.63
CA LEU A 648 6.87 -16.71 4.51
C LEU A 648 5.67 -17.16 5.35
N GLU A 649 5.62 -16.71 6.61
CA GLU A 649 4.49 -17.01 7.47
C GLU A 649 3.16 -16.54 6.86
N GLU A 650 2.15 -17.37 7.01
CA GLU A 650 0.79 -17.12 6.55
C GLU A 650 0.14 -16.01 7.36
N SER A 651 0.19 -14.80 6.89
CA SER A 651 -0.79 -13.78 7.28
C SER A 651 -2.04 -13.93 6.41
N MET A 652 -2.75 -15.05 6.56
CA MET A 652 -4.07 -15.22 5.94
C MET A 652 -5.15 -14.68 6.86
N LYS A 653 -5.11 -13.43 7.26
CA LYS A 653 -6.32 -12.73 7.70
C LYS A 653 -7.08 -12.30 6.44
N THR A 654 -8.35 -12.71 6.33
CA THR A 654 -9.27 -12.10 5.37
C THR A 654 -9.24 -10.59 5.57
N ARG A 655 -8.80 -9.87 4.56
CA ARG A 655 -8.59 -8.42 4.64
C ARG A 655 -9.92 -7.72 4.45
N ASN A 656 -10.59 -7.44 5.54
CA ASN A 656 -11.82 -6.65 5.50
C ASN A 656 -11.47 -5.20 5.13
N VAL A 657 -12.06 -4.71 4.07
CA VAL A 657 -12.01 -3.27 3.76
C VAL A 657 -12.83 -2.53 4.80
N VAL A 658 -12.26 -1.49 5.38
CA VAL A 658 -12.92 -0.59 6.32
C VAL A 658 -12.92 0.84 5.78
N PHE A 659 -13.99 1.58 6.06
CA PHE A 659 -14.04 3.00 5.79
C PHE A 659 -13.36 3.73 6.95
N THR A 660 -12.32 4.52 6.65
CA THR A 660 -11.45 5.13 7.68
C THR A 660 -11.78 6.59 7.95
N GLU A 661 -12.29 7.32 6.92
CA GLU A 661 -12.68 8.72 7.05
C GLU A 661 -13.80 9.07 6.07
N LEU A 662 -14.68 9.98 6.50
CA LEU A 662 -15.71 10.60 5.69
C LEU A 662 -15.49 12.10 5.65
N GLN A 663 -15.44 12.68 4.45
CA GLN A 663 -15.44 14.11 4.25
C GLN A 663 -16.66 14.52 3.43
N VAL A 664 -17.34 15.56 3.86
CA VAL A 664 -18.47 16.16 3.15
C VAL A 664 -18.14 17.62 2.88
N ASN A 665 -18.08 18.01 1.61
CA ASN A 665 -17.68 19.35 1.17
C ASN A 665 -16.31 19.77 1.76
N ASP A 666 -15.35 18.84 1.79
CA ASP A 666 -14.00 18.97 2.36
C ASP A 666 -13.94 19.14 3.90
N GLU A 667 -15.07 19.03 4.60
CA GLU A 667 -15.11 18.97 6.06
C GLU A 667 -15.14 17.52 6.54
N VAL A 668 -14.25 17.19 7.49
CA VAL A 668 -14.19 15.83 8.08
C VAL A 668 -15.38 15.65 9.01
N MET A 669 -16.17 14.61 8.73
CA MET A 669 -17.33 14.23 9.54
C MET A 669 -17.01 13.02 10.42
N PRO A 670 -17.59 12.93 11.65
CA PRO A 670 -17.50 11.72 12.45
C PRO A 670 -18.06 10.53 11.68
N PHE A 671 -17.30 9.44 11.62
CA PHE A 671 -17.79 8.20 11.00
C PHE A 671 -18.49 7.37 12.09
N PRO A 672 -19.75 6.94 11.91
CA PRO A 672 -20.47 6.20 12.96
C PRO A 672 -19.81 4.84 13.20
N SER A 673 -19.57 4.52 14.46
CA SER A 673 -18.96 3.27 14.91
C SER A 673 -19.83 2.03 14.67
N SER A 674 -21.13 2.19 14.39
CA SER A 674 -22.05 1.09 14.09
C SER A 674 -22.30 0.97 12.58
N LYS A 675 -22.04 -0.22 12.01
CA LYS A 675 -22.24 -0.57 10.58
C LYS A 675 -23.67 -0.38 10.04
N SER A 676 -24.64 -0.03 10.88
CA SER A 676 -26.08 0.04 10.54
C SER A 676 -26.65 1.45 10.44
N GLN A 677 -25.87 2.52 10.67
CA GLN A 677 -26.38 3.85 10.52
C GLN A 677 -26.30 4.34 9.06
N ILE A 678 -27.47 4.60 8.46
CA ILE A 678 -27.59 5.22 7.15
C ILE A 678 -27.12 6.67 7.30
N GLN A 679 -26.08 7.03 6.56
CA GLN A 679 -25.59 8.41 6.50
C GLN A 679 -26.50 9.24 5.60
N GLU A 680 -26.98 10.39 6.11
CA GLU A 680 -27.84 11.32 5.36
C GLU A 680 -27.02 12.46 4.77
N PHE A 681 -27.15 12.69 3.47
CA PHE A 681 -26.47 13.72 2.69
C PHE A 681 -27.45 14.62 1.96
N LYS A 682 -27.05 15.84 1.65
CA LYS A 682 -27.82 16.73 0.79
C LYS A 682 -27.51 16.44 -0.68
N HIS A 683 -28.44 16.71 -1.56
CA HIS A 683 -28.32 16.42 -3.01
C HIS A 683 -27.06 17.00 -3.69
N ASN A 684 -26.51 18.11 -3.19
CA ASN A 684 -25.33 18.76 -3.78
C ASN A 684 -24.04 18.51 -2.97
N ASP A 685 -24.05 17.61 -2.00
CA ASP A 685 -22.86 17.36 -1.21
C ASP A 685 -21.81 16.62 -2.06
N ASN A 686 -20.56 17.03 -1.94
CA ASN A 686 -19.40 16.32 -2.45
C ASN A 686 -18.89 15.39 -1.34
N ILE A 687 -19.01 14.07 -1.56
CA ILE A 687 -18.71 13.08 -0.57
C ILE A 687 -17.37 12.43 -0.95
N LYS A 688 -16.40 12.46 -0.03
CA LYS A 688 -15.15 11.72 -0.15
C LYS A 688 -15.10 10.67 0.96
N LEU A 689 -14.94 9.43 0.58
CA LEU A 689 -14.81 8.28 1.46
C LEU A 689 -13.40 7.70 1.34
N PHE A 690 -12.71 7.58 2.46
CA PHE A 690 -11.40 6.95 2.50
C PHE A 690 -11.54 5.52 3.02
N VAL A 691 -10.80 4.63 2.41
CA VAL A 691 -10.86 3.19 2.71
C VAL A 691 -9.47 2.62 2.98
N SER A 692 -9.40 1.60 3.81
CA SER A 692 -8.17 0.85 4.09
C SER A 692 -8.50 -0.59 4.44
N THR A 693 -7.51 -1.46 4.35
CA THR A 693 -7.55 -2.81 4.94
C THR A 693 -6.90 -2.86 6.32
N LEU A 694 -6.29 -1.77 6.77
CA LEU A 694 -5.48 -1.67 7.99
C LEU A 694 -4.38 -2.75 8.06
N ASP A 695 -3.94 -3.23 6.89
CA ASP A 695 -2.85 -4.19 6.73
C ASP A 695 -1.57 -3.45 6.31
N TYR A 696 -0.58 -3.47 7.18
CA TYR A 696 0.71 -2.81 7.00
C TYR A 696 1.81 -3.75 6.52
N THR A 697 1.49 -5.02 6.32
CA THR A 697 2.47 -6.05 5.93
C THR A 697 2.99 -5.88 4.52
N HIS A 698 2.26 -5.14 3.66
CA HIS A 698 2.61 -4.89 2.27
C HIS A 698 3.37 -3.56 2.13
N ALA A 699 4.43 -3.57 1.33
CA ALA A 699 5.19 -2.36 1.04
C ALA A 699 4.48 -1.43 0.06
N ALA A 700 3.76 -1.98 -0.91
CA ALA A 700 2.97 -1.20 -1.85
C ALA A 700 1.56 -0.98 -1.27
N PRO A 701 1.03 0.25 -1.31
CA PRO A 701 -0.34 0.50 -0.92
C PRO A 701 -1.30 -0.29 -1.82
N LEU A 702 -2.29 -0.93 -1.21
CA LEU A 702 -3.32 -1.67 -1.93
C LEU A 702 -4.17 -0.69 -2.75
N LYS A 703 -4.60 -1.13 -3.93
CA LYS A 703 -5.58 -0.42 -4.76
C LYS A 703 -6.98 -0.93 -4.43
N PHE A 704 -7.97 -0.06 -4.58
CA PHE A 704 -9.36 -0.38 -4.29
C PHE A 704 -10.21 -0.19 -5.54
N THR A 705 -11.24 -1.03 -5.67
CA THR A 705 -12.29 -0.85 -6.67
C THR A 705 -13.63 -0.73 -5.97
N TYR A 706 -14.52 0.04 -6.58
CA TYR A 706 -15.86 0.27 -6.04
C TYR A 706 -16.91 0.26 -7.13
N HIS A 707 -18.14 -0.04 -6.77
CA HIS A 707 -19.30 0.24 -7.59
C HIS A 707 -20.44 0.80 -6.72
N LEU A 708 -21.31 1.58 -7.35
CA LEU A 708 -22.46 2.22 -6.74
C LEU A 708 -23.73 1.58 -7.30
N ASP A 709 -24.63 1.17 -6.42
CA ASP A 709 -25.92 0.53 -6.73
C ASP A 709 -25.75 -0.76 -7.58
N GLU A 710 -26.45 -0.88 -8.69
CA GLU A 710 -26.42 -2.05 -9.60
C GLU A 710 -25.58 -1.79 -10.86
N GLU A 711 -24.57 -0.89 -10.79
CA GLU A 711 -23.64 -0.66 -11.92
C GLU A 711 -22.95 -1.98 -12.27
N GLU A 712 -22.82 -2.32 -13.56
CA GLU A 712 -22.18 -3.56 -14.00
C GLU A 712 -20.66 -3.54 -13.83
N ASP A 713 -20.01 -2.37 -13.91
CA ASP A 713 -18.55 -2.24 -13.92
C ASP A 713 -17.97 -1.71 -12.60
N TRP A 714 -16.92 -2.39 -12.11
CA TRP A 714 -16.12 -1.92 -10.98
C TRP A 714 -15.19 -0.78 -11.41
N LYS A 715 -15.30 0.39 -10.76
CA LYS A 715 -14.46 1.57 -10.99
C LYS A 715 -13.23 1.52 -10.07
N LEU A 716 -12.06 1.92 -10.57
CA LEU A 716 -10.85 2.06 -9.75
C LEU A 716 -10.95 3.33 -8.91
N ALA A 717 -10.66 3.22 -7.61
CA ALA A 717 -10.55 4.37 -6.71
C ALA A 717 -9.27 5.17 -6.98
N ASP A 718 -9.26 6.45 -6.68
CA ASP A 718 -8.05 7.28 -6.71
C ASP A 718 -7.25 7.07 -5.42
N GLY A 719 -6.24 6.18 -5.48
CA GLY A 719 -5.55 5.68 -4.30
C GLY A 719 -6.51 4.92 -3.37
N ASN A 720 -6.76 5.48 -2.18
CA ASN A 720 -7.72 4.98 -1.20
C ASN A 720 -8.95 5.89 -1.05
N CYS A 721 -9.11 6.90 -1.93
CA CYS A 721 -10.21 7.86 -1.90
C CYS A 721 -11.27 7.51 -2.95
N ILE A 722 -12.51 7.43 -2.53
CA ILE A 722 -13.70 7.29 -3.38
C ILE A 722 -14.45 8.61 -3.33
N GLN A 723 -14.52 9.30 -4.47
CA GLN A 723 -15.21 10.57 -4.59
C GLN A 723 -16.56 10.37 -5.27
N LEU A 724 -17.64 10.75 -4.58
CA LEU A 724 -19.01 10.68 -5.07
C LEU A 724 -19.55 12.11 -5.19
N VAL A 725 -19.87 12.51 -6.42
CA VAL A 725 -20.31 13.87 -6.73
C VAL A 725 -21.67 13.80 -7.42
N GLN A 726 -22.58 14.68 -7.07
CA GLN A 726 -23.90 14.84 -7.71
C GLN A 726 -24.76 13.56 -7.68
N LEU A 727 -24.77 12.87 -6.52
CA LEU A 727 -25.63 11.71 -6.35
C LEU A 727 -27.10 12.10 -6.53
N SER A 728 -27.86 11.21 -7.16
CA SER A 728 -29.32 11.35 -7.23
C SER A 728 -29.93 11.27 -5.81
N TRP A 729 -31.10 11.84 -5.61
CA TRP A 729 -31.80 11.69 -4.35
C TRP A 729 -32.36 10.28 -4.20
N GLY A 730 -32.28 9.72 -2.98
CA GLY A 730 -32.70 8.38 -2.68
C GLY A 730 -31.66 7.59 -1.87
N LYS A 731 -31.87 6.29 -1.79
CA LYS A 731 -30.92 5.37 -1.14
C LYS A 731 -29.95 4.82 -2.17
N HIS A 732 -28.68 4.84 -1.83
CA HIS A 732 -27.59 4.30 -2.62
C HIS A 732 -26.82 3.28 -1.82
N THR A 733 -26.26 2.27 -2.48
CA THR A 733 -25.43 1.24 -1.88
C THR A 733 -24.05 1.26 -2.54
N LEU A 734 -23.05 1.70 -1.78
CA LEU A 734 -21.66 1.66 -2.20
C LEU A 734 -21.02 0.35 -1.77
N GLN A 735 -20.42 -0.38 -2.71
CA GLN A 735 -19.62 -1.58 -2.45
C GLN A 735 -18.17 -1.31 -2.82
N VAL A 736 -17.25 -1.74 -1.96
CA VAL A 736 -15.81 -1.52 -2.14
C VAL A 736 -15.07 -2.83 -1.85
N LYS A 737 -14.09 -3.15 -2.69
CA LYS A 737 -13.18 -4.27 -2.47
C LYS A 737 -11.73 -3.89 -2.73
N ALA A 738 -10.81 -4.56 -2.05
CA ALA A 738 -9.39 -4.43 -2.34
C ALA A 738 -9.02 -5.22 -3.61
N LEU A 739 -8.09 -4.68 -4.38
CA LEU A 739 -7.60 -5.31 -5.60
C LEU A 739 -6.42 -6.27 -5.28
N ASP A 740 -6.66 -7.22 -4.39
CA ASP A 740 -5.69 -8.25 -3.96
C ASP A 740 -6.00 -9.65 -4.54
N GLY A 741 -7.05 -9.73 -5.39
CA GLY A 741 -7.49 -10.98 -6.01
C GLY A 741 -8.50 -11.77 -5.18
N SER A 742 -8.84 -11.36 -3.95
CA SER A 742 -9.91 -11.98 -3.16
C SER A 742 -11.25 -11.29 -3.46
N ASP A 743 -12.22 -12.03 -4.00
CA ASP A 743 -13.58 -11.52 -4.19
C ASP A 743 -14.44 -11.61 -2.90
N ASP A 744 -13.88 -12.13 -1.79
CA ASP A 744 -14.65 -12.49 -0.59
C ASP A 744 -14.83 -11.34 0.42
N THR A 745 -14.17 -10.18 0.24
CA THR A 745 -14.19 -9.09 1.23
C THR A 745 -14.74 -7.80 0.65
N ILE A 746 -16.05 -7.78 0.41
CA ILE A 746 -16.76 -6.58 -0.03
C ILE A 746 -17.26 -5.80 1.19
N ALA A 747 -16.77 -4.57 1.36
CA ALA A 747 -17.35 -3.63 2.31
C ALA A 747 -18.55 -2.91 1.68
N THR A 748 -19.65 -2.86 2.39
CA THR A 748 -20.89 -2.23 1.91
C THR A 748 -21.25 -1.06 2.83
N LEU A 749 -21.57 0.09 2.22
CA LEU A 749 -22.04 1.29 2.91
C LEU A 749 -23.34 1.78 2.27
N SER A 750 -24.37 2.00 3.11
CA SER A 750 -25.64 2.58 2.65
C SER A 750 -25.65 4.09 2.84
N LEU A 751 -25.91 4.83 1.77
CA LEU A 751 -25.96 6.28 1.71
C LEU A 751 -27.42 6.70 1.44
N ASN A 752 -27.91 7.74 2.12
CA ASN A 752 -29.24 8.29 1.89
C ASN A 752 -29.12 9.78 1.48
N VAL A 753 -29.40 10.08 0.23
CA VAL A 753 -29.36 11.45 -0.27
C VAL A 753 -30.75 12.06 -0.17
N LEU A 754 -30.87 13.11 0.65
CA LEU A 754 -32.13 13.80 0.87
C LEU A 754 -32.57 14.53 -0.41
N PRO A 755 -33.89 14.59 -0.69
CA PRO A 755 -34.40 15.32 -1.83
C PRO A 755 -34.07 16.82 -1.68
N PRO A 756 -33.91 17.55 -2.79
CA PRO A 756 -33.73 19.00 -2.77
C PRO A 756 -34.84 19.69 -1.96
N ILE A 757 -34.53 20.83 -1.30
CA ILE A 757 -35.44 21.57 -0.42
C ILE A 757 -36.77 21.84 -1.10
N TRP A 758 -36.76 22.10 -2.39
CA TRP A 758 -37.98 22.39 -3.20
C TRP A 758 -38.84 21.11 -3.47
N LEU A 759 -38.33 19.90 -3.28
CA LEU A 759 -39.10 18.65 -3.31
C LEU A 759 -39.45 18.13 -1.91
N SER A 760 -39.05 18.83 -0.86
CA SER A 760 -39.35 18.44 0.52
C SER A 760 -40.85 18.53 0.83
N GLY A 761 -41.34 17.72 1.75
CA GLY A 761 -42.75 17.75 2.17
C GLY A 761 -43.19 19.13 2.67
N LYS A 762 -42.27 19.94 3.23
CA LYS A 762 -42.52 21.32 3.62
C LYS A 762 -42.71 22.25 2.40
N ALA A 763 -41.93 22.06 1.34
CA ALA A 763 -42.09 22.81 0.08
C ALA A 763 -43.38 22.41 -0.62
N PHE A 764 -43.74 21.11 -0.61
CA PHE A 764 -45.02 20.65 -1.15
C PHE A 764 -46.23 21.26 -0.42
N MET A 765 -46.18 21.36 0.92
CA MET A 765 -47.23 22.09 1.67
C MET A 765 -47.28 23.55 1.28
N LEU A 766 -46.13 24.20 1.06
CA LEU A 766 -46.07 25.60 0.60
C LEU A 766 -46.68 25.75 -0.81
N TYR A 767 -46.40 24.79 -1.71
CA TYR A 767 -46.99 24.78 -3.06
C TYR A 767 -48.49 24.56 -3.02
N VAL A 768 -48.99 23.66 -2.17
CA VAL A 768 -50.44 23.49 -1.98
C VAL A 768 -51.08 24.77 -1.42
N LEU A 769 -50.42 25.42 -0.47
CA LEU A 769 -50.91 26.70 0.12
C LEU A 769 -50.90 27.82 -0.91
N LEU A 770 -49.86 27.95 -1.72
CA LEU A 770 -49.76 28.87 -2.86
C LEU A 770 -50.85 28.58 -3.90
N PHE A 771 -51.06 27.30 -4.24
CA PHE A 771 -52.12 26.90 -5.18
C PHE A 771 -53.49 27.24 -4.67
N VAL A 772 -53.77 27.01 -3.34
CA VAL A 772 -55.05 27.41 -2.71
C VAL A 772 -55.20 28.91 -2.70
N LEU A 773 -54.15 29.69 -2.42
CA LEU A 773 -54.20 31.15 -2.47
C LEU A 773 -54.46 31.69 -3.90
N ILE A 774 -53.80 31.12 -4.91
CA ILE A 774 -54.01 31.48 -6.31
C ILE A 774 -55.42 31.07 -6.72
N PHE A 775 -55.90 29.90 -6.37
CA PHE A 775 -57.25 29.45 -6.63
C PHE A 775 -58.31 30.36 -5.95
N TRP A 776 -58.06 30.77 -4.67
CA TRP A 776 -58.92 31.71 -3.96
C TRP A 776 -58.92 33.08 -4.61
N GLN A 777 -57.75 33.61 -5.05
CA GLN A 777 -57.64 34.86 -5.80
C GLN A 777 -58.36 34.78 -7.16
N VAL A 778 -58.20 33.70 -7.90
CA VAL A 778 -58.94 33.53 -9.19
C VAL A 778 -60.43 33.41 -8.95
N ARG A 779 -60.85 32.69 -7.88
CA ARG A 779 -62.26 32.61 -7.51
C ARG A 779 -62.85 33.97 -7.04
N LYS A 780 -62.06 34.71 -6.26
CA LYS A 780 -62.43 36.10 -5.83
C LYS A 780 -62.53 37.00 -7.01
N ARG A 781 -61.61 36.96 -7.99
CA ARG A 781 -61.70 37.75 -9.25
C ARG A 781 -62.87 37.31 -10.12
N ARG A 782 -63.27 36.06 -10.14
CA ARG A 782 -64.46 35.57 -10.84
C ARG A 782 -65.76 36.02 -10.16
N ASN A 783 -65.76 36.11 -8.83
CA ASN A 783 -66.94 36.60 -8.11
C ASN A 783 -67.12 38.15 -8.20
N THR A 784 -65.96 38.87 -8.17
CA THR A 784 -66.03 40.36 -8.44
C THR A 784 -66.32 40.66 -9.91
N GLY A 785 -66.02 39.75 -10.84
CA GLY A 785 -66.38 39.90 -12.29
C GLY A 785 -67.91 39.72 -12.56
N LYS A 786 -68.69 39.10 -11.67
CA LYS A 786 -70.15 38.94 -11.84
C LYS A 786 -70.95 40.17 -11.40
N GLU A 787 -70.39 41.01 -10.52
CA GLU A 787 -71.03 42.29 -10.13
C GLU A 787 -70.63 43.43 -11.05
N ALA A 788 -69.52 43.30 -11.82
CA ALA A 788 -69.09 44.37 -12.76
C ALA A 788 -69.77 44.32 -14.15
N TYR A 789 -70.52 43.24 -14.47
CA TYR A 789 -71.16 43.16 -15.78
C TYR A 789 -72.42 43.93 -15.96
N THR A 790 -72.94 44.58 -14.90
CA THR A 790 -74.17 45.44 -14.98
C THR A 790 -73.87 46.93 -15.03
N THR A 791 -72.58 47.34 -14.96
CA THR A 791 -72.21 48.76 -14.92
C THR A 791 -71.29 49.21 -16.08
N GLN A 792 -70.97 48.33 -17.00
CA GLN A 792 -69.92 48.60 -17.98
C GLN A 792 -70.40 48.92 -19.40
N THR A 793 -71.75 49.15 -19.60
CA THR A 793 -72.28 49.55 -20.90
C THR A 793 -72.35 51.09 -21.04
N ALA A 794 -71.84 51.86 -20.02
CA ALA A 794 -71.86 53.31 -20.05
C ALA A 794 -70.49 54.01 -20.14
N LEU A 795 -69.36 53.20 -20.20
CA LEU A 795 -68.04 53.82 -20.14
C LEU A 795 -67.11 53.43 -21.34
N GLU A 796 -67.61 52.69 -22.33
CA GLU A 796 -66.82 52.28 -23.47
C GLU A 796 -66.65 53.29 -24.62
N LEU A 797 -67.07 54.52 -24.43
CA LEU A 797 -66.90 55.57 -25.44
C LEU A 797 -65.88 56.64 -25.14
N SER A 798 -65.07 56.52 -24.04
CA SER A 798 -64.06 57.53 -23.65
C SER A 798 -62.61 57.04 -23.46
N VAL A 799 -62.28 55.76 -23.77
CA VAL A 799 -60.96 55.26 -23.52
C VAL A 799 -60.26 54.71 -24.77
N ALA A 800 -60.70 55.25 -25.99
CA ALA A 800 -60.05 54.82 -27.26
C ALA A 800 -58.84 55.71 -27.65
N GLN A 801 -58.32 56.60 -26.78
CA GLN A 801 -57.26 57.54 -27.13
C GLN A 801 -55.98 57.52 -26.29
N GLU A 802 -55.82 56.60 -25.34
CA GLU A 802 -54.62 56.60 -24.42
C GLU A 802 -53.76 55.34 -24.46
N ASN A 803 -53.86 54.44 -25.45
CA ASN A 803 -53.10 53.17 -25.47
C ASN A 803 -51.95 53.09 -26.49
N GLU A 804 -51.51 54.21 -27.10
CA GLU A 804 -50.35 54.18 -28.02
C GLU A 804 -49.00 54.45 -27.32
N ASP A 805 -48.95 55.00 -26.09
CA ASP A 805 -47.72 55.41 -25.43
C ASP A 805 -47.10 54.28 -24.51
N GLY A 806 -47.80 53.16 -24.19
CA GLY A 806 -47.36 52.11 -23.30
C GLY A 806 -46.45 51.10 -23.97
N ASN A 807 -46.46 50.92 -25.26
CA ASN A 807 -45.65 49.94 -26.00
C ASN A 807 -44.26 50.46 -26.37
N GLU A 808 -44.05 51.76 -26.48
CA GLU A 808 -42.72 52.32 -26.80
C GLU A 808 -41.79 52.37 -25.62
N VAL A 809 -42.28 52.38 -24.39
CA VAL A 809 -41.44 52.35 -23.17
C VAL A 809 -40.93 50.94 -22.89
N SER A 810 -41.70 49.85 -23.17
CA SER A 810 -41.30 48.47 -23.01
C SER A 810 -40.20 48.05 -24.02
N LEU A 811 -40.37 48.48 -25.28
CA LEU A 811 -39.37 48.22 -26.35
C LEU A 811 -38.05 49.00 -26.13
N LYS A 812 -38.10 50.20 -25.59
CA LYS A 812 -36.91 50.99 -25.24
C LYS A 812 -36.16 50.41 -24.04
N GLN A 813 -36.83 49.73 -23.09
CA GLN A 813 -36.23 49.15 -21.93
C GLN A 813 -35.57 47.80 -22.23
N GLU A 814 -36.11 47.01 -23.15
CA GLU A 814 -35.47 45.81 -23.71
C GLU A 814 -34.22 46.12 -24.55
N ASP A 815 -34.30 47.18 -25.39
CA ASP A 815 -33.14 47.61 -26.20
C ASP A 815 -32.01 48.23 -25.37
N ILE A 816 -32.30 48.89 -24.27
CA ILE A 816 -31.33 49.44 -23.34
C ILE A 816 -30.67 48.28 -22.56
N SER A 817 -31.42 47.24 -22.14
CA SER A 817 -30.93 46.07 -21.47
C SER A 817 -30.00 45.23 -22.39
N ARG A 818 -30.38 44.99 -23.64
CA ARG A 818 -29.53 44.32 -24.64
C ARG A 818 -28.24 45.09 -24.92
N LYS A 819 -28.29 46.41 -25.09
CA LYS A 819 -27.09 47.23 -25.31
C LYS A 819 -26.16 47.23 -24.10
N GLN A 820 -26.67 47.12 -22.88
CA GLN A 820 -25.85 46.98 -21.65
C GLN A 820 -25.21 45.59 -21.52
N GLU A 821 -25.91 44.53 -21.91
CA GLU A 821 -25.36 43.16 -21.98
C GLU A 821 -24.27 43.04 -23.04
N ASP A 822 -24.53 43.59 -24.25
CA ASP A 822 -23.54 43.58 -25.34
C ASP A 822 -22.26 44.35 -24.96
N ALA A 823 -22.41 45.49 -24.30
CA ALA A 823 -21.27 46.29 -23.81
C ALA A 823 -20.49 45.55 -22.70
N TRP A 824 -21.16 44.81 -21.84
CA TRP A 824 -20.50 44.00 -20.81
C TRP A 824 -19.72 42.78 -21.39
N ILE A 825 -20.30 42.07 -22.38
CA ILE A 825 -19.65 40.99 -23.12
C ILE A 825 -18.43 41.54 -23.88
N ALA A 826 -18.54 42.69 -24.52
CA ALA A 826 -17.44 43.35 -25.20
C ALA A 826 -16.29 43.67 -24.23
N LYS A 827 -16.58 44.16 -23.02
CA LYS A 827 -15.60 44.38 -21.97
C LYS A 827 -14.93 43.10 -21.53
N ALA A 828 -15.71 42.02 -21.32
CA ALA A 828 -15.20 40.70 -20.93
C ALA A 828 -14.28 40.10 -22.00
N THR A 829 -14.62 40.27 -23.28
CA THR A 829 -13.81 39.85 -24.42
C THR A 829 -12.51 40.62 -24.51
N ALA A 830 -12.55 41.95 -24.44
CA ALA A 830 -11.37 42.82 -24.49
C ALA A 830 -10.38 42.53 -23.36
N LEU A 831 -10.87 42.14 -22.18
CA LEU A 831 -10.01 41.76 -21.06
C LEU A 831 -9.25 40.47 -21.34
N ILE A 832 -9.89 39.45 -21.91
CA ILE A 832 -9.22 38.20 -22.29
C ILE A 832 -8.24 38.44 -23.43
N GLU A 833 -8.55 39.33 -24.34
CA GLU A 833 -7.65 39.71 -25.43
C GLU A 833 -6.40 40.44 -24.94
N LEU A 834 -6.54 41.26 -23.88
CA LEU A 834 -5.43 41.92 -23.22
C LEU A 834 -4.43 40.90 -22.62
N HIS A 835 -4.93 39.79 -22.06
CA HIS A 835 -4.17 38.72 -21.47
C HIS A 835 -4.07 37.47 -22.37
N LEU A 836 -4.14 37.65 -23.69
CA LEU A 836 -4.24 36.54 -24.65
C LEU A 836 -3.09 35.57 -24.57
N SER A 837 -1.84 36.07 -24.48
CA SER A 837 -0.61 35.25 -24.41
C SER A 837 -0.23 34.80 -23.01
N ASP A 838 -0.90 35.26 -21.98
CA ASP A 838 -0.61 34.90 -20.59
C ASP A 838 -1.22 33.54 -20.25
N SER A 839 -0.38 32.52 -20.08
CA SER A 839 -0.79 31.15 -19.71
C SER A 839 -1.28 31.03 -18.26
N GLU A 840 -0.86 31.96 -17.38
CA GLU A 840 -1.21 31.97 -15.95
C GLU A 840 -2.48 32.75 -15.65
N PHE A 841 -3.03 33.47 -16.63
CA PHE A 841 -4.30 34.19 -16.46
C PHE A 841 -5.45 33.20 -16.23
N SER A 842 -5.89 33.12 -14.98
CA SER A 842 -6.89 32.18 -14.47
C SER A 842 -8.31 32.76 -14.45
N VAL A 843 -9.29 31.91 -14.16
CA VAL A 843 -10.68 32.33 -13.93
C VAL A 843 -10.79 33.24 -12.70
N GLU A 844 -9.95 33.05 -11.72
CA GLU A 844 -9.81 33.90 -10.53
C GLU A 844 -9.42 35.32 -10.93
N ASN A 845 -8.32 35.48 -11.67
CA ASN A 845 -7.84 36.78 -12.18
C ASN A 845 -8.93 37.45 -13.06
N PHE A 846 -9.58 36.68 -13.94
CA PHE A 846 -10.68 37.18 -14.79
C PHE A 846 -11.85 37.67 -13.95
N SER A 847 -12.22 37.00 -12.86
CA SER A 847 -13.30 37.42 -11.99
C SER A 847 -12.97 38.69 -11.20
N GLU A 848 -11.72 38.81 -10.71
CA GLU A 848 -11.22 40.00 -10.00
C GLU A 848 -11.20 41.24 -10.89
N GLU A 849 -10.67 41.12 -12.11
CA GLU A 849 -10.61 42.28 -13.04
C GLU A 849 -12.00 42.69 -13.58
N MET A 850 -12.94 41.76 -13.63
CA MET A 850 -14.35 42.10 -13.93
C MET A 850 -15.08 42.65 -12.71
N ASN A 851 -14.47 42.75 -11.53
CA ASN A 851 -15.04 43.16 -10.25
C ASN A 851 -16.27 42.29 -9.87
N LEU A 852 -16.19 41.00 -10.06
CA LEU A 852 -17.23 40.02 -9.74
C LEU A 852 -16.67 38.88 -8.93
N SER A 853 -17.49 38.26 -8.09
CA SER A 853 -17.16 36.97 -7.52
C SER A 853 -17.15 35.87 -8.62
N ARG A 854 -16.38 34.82 -8.46
CA ARG A 854 -16.32 33.70 -9.41
C ARG A 854 -17.69 33.13 -9.76
N SER A 855 -18.58 33.01 -8.77
CA SER A 855 -19.94 32.52 -8.96
C SER A 855 -20.83 33.53 -9.71
N ALA A 856 -20.63 34.85 -9.51
CA ALA A 856 -21.33 35.88 -10.21
C ALA A 856 -20.90 35.99 -11.68
N LEU A 857 -19.59 35.88 -11.94
CA LEU A 857 -19.04 35.82 -13.29
C LEU A 857 -19.57 34.59 -14.05
N TYR A 858 -19.62 33.43 -13.41
CA TYR A 858 -20.17 32.20 -14.00
C TYR A 858 -21.62 32.36 -14.40
N LYS A 859 -22.47 32.82 -13.47
CA LYS A 859 -23.91 33.05 -13.74
C LYS A 859 -24.13 34.03 -14.86
N LYS A 860 -23.40 35.14 -14.87
CA LYS A 860 -23.57 36.20 -15.85
C LYS A 860 -23.12 35.79 -17.24
N LEU A 861 -21.95 35.08 -17.36
CA LEU A 861 -21.50 34.55 -18.65
C LEU A 861 -22.42 33.44 -19.18
N MET A 862 -22.90 32.57 -18.30
CA MET A 862 -23.81 31.48 -18.69
C MET A 862 -25.13 32.03 -19.23
N VAL A 863 -25.69 33.08 -18.60
CA VAL A 863 -26.90 33.73 -19.11
C VAL A 863 -26.65 34.46 -20.43
N ALA A 864 -25.55 35.22 -20.52
CA ALA A 864 -25.25 36.06 -21.66
C ALA A 864 -24.68 35.30 -22.89
N THR A 865 -23.96 34.21 -22.71
CA THR A 865 -23.23 33.52 -23.79
C THR A 865 -23.47 32.01 -23.84
N GLY A 866 -24.13 31.42 -22.86
CA GLY A 866 -24.29 29.96 -22.72
C GLY A 866 -23.01 29.23 -22.39
N LYS A 867 -21.91 29.93 -22.04
CA LYS A 867 -20.57 29.32 -21.77
C LYS A 867 -20.13 29.63 -20.35
N SER A 868 -19.43 28.63 -19.74
CA SER A 868 -18.71 28.86 -18.48
C SER A 868 -17.51 29.81 -18.68
N PRO A 869 -16.97 30.47 -17.64
CA PRO A 869 -15.82 31.37 -17.76
C PRO A 869 -14.63 30.74 -18.47
N LEU A 870 -14.32 29.48 -18.15
CA LEU A 870 -13.21 28.73 -18.75
C LEU A 870 -13.47 28.45 -20.25
N GLU A 871 -14.68 28.05 -20.60
CA GLU A 871 -15.08 27.85 -22.01
C GLU A 871 -15.09 29.14 -22.79
N PHE A 872 -15.52 30.26 -22.18
CA PHE A 872 -15.54 31.56 -22.80
C PHE A 872 -14.11 32.06 -23.10
N MET A 873 -13.19 31.96 -22.13
CA MET A 873 -11.77 32.26 -22.31
C MET A 873 -11.13 31.38 -23.42
N ARG A 874 -11.44 30.09 -23.42
CA ARG A 874 -10.97 29.14 -24.42
C ARG A 874 -11.46 29.50 -25.82
N ALA A 875 -12.73 29.82 -25.96
CA ALA A 875 -13.32 30.16 -27.25
C ALA A 875 -12.67 31.41 -27.87
N ILE A 876 -12.38 32.45 -27.07
CA ILE A 876 -11.69 33.65 -27.54
C ILE A 876 -10.25 33.33 -27.94
N ARG A 877 -9.49 32.59 -27.11
CA ARG A 877 -8.13 32.16 -27.44
C ARG A 877 -8.07 31.32 -28.73
N LEU A 878 -9.01 30.39 -28.91
CA LEU A 878 -9.10 29.60 -30.15
C LEU A 878 -9.48 30.42 -31.38
N LYS A 879 -10.34 31.43 -31.22
CA LYS A 879 -10.71 32.35 -32.31
C LYS A 879 -9.48 33.12 -32.82
N HIS A 880 -8.63 33.62 -31.92
CA HIS A 880 -7.36 34.24 -32.28
C HIS A 880 -6.36 33.26 -32.87
N GLY A 881 -6.30 32.01 -32.31
CA GLY A 881 -5.49 30.94 -32.88
C GLY A 881 -5.89 30.59 -34.31
N LEU A 882 -7.17 30.59 -34.62
CA LEU A 882 -7.69 30.42 -35.99
C LEU A 882 -7.26 31.56 -36.90
N ALA A 883 -7.33 32.82 -36.46
CA ALA A 883 -6.89 33.99 -37.23
C ALA A 883 -5.36 33.92 -37.54
N TYR A 884 -4.53 33.50 -36.55
CA TYR A 884 -3.08 33.31 -36.77
C TYR A 884 -2.80 32.17 -37.75
N LEU A 885 -3.60 31.08 -37.74
CA LEU A 885 -3.46 29.98 -38.72
C LEU A 885 -3.79 30.44 -40.16
N GLN A 886 -4.77 31.33 -40.32
CA GLN A 886 -5.19 31.86 -41.61
C GLN A 886 -4.16 32.85 -42.20
N ASN A 887 -3.47 33.62 -41.36
CA ASN A 887 -2.42 34.56 -41.77
C ASN A 887 -1.12 33.85 -42.20
N GLY A 888 -0.87 32.61 -41.77
CA GLY A 888 0.16 31.74 -42.36
C GLY A 888 1.58 31.88 -41.84
N ASP A 889 1.95 32.96 -41.13
CA ASP A 889 3.30 33.35 -40.82
C ASP A 889 3.99 32.64 -39.64
N LEU A 890 3.20 32.00 -38.77
CA LEU A 890 3.66 31.41 -37.51
C LEU A 890 3.58 29.88 -37.53
N SER A 891 4.49 29.22 -36.84
CA SER A 891 4.39 27.79 -36.56
C SER A 891 3.24 27.49 -35.58
N ILE A 892 2.75 26.25 -35.58
CA ILE A 892 1.65 25.82 -34.66
C ILE A 892 2.05 26.01 -33.20
N SER A 893 3.34 25.83 -32.88
CA SER A 893 3.84 26.03 -31.50
C SER A 893 3.88 27.50 -31.11
N GLU A 894 4.31 28.39 -32.02
CA GLU A 894 4.29 29.83 -31.80
C GLU A 894 2.85 30.36 -31.65
N ILE A 895 1.93 29.90 -32.50
CA ILE A 895 0.51 30.24 -32.37
C ILE A 895 -0.01 29.83 -31.00
N ALA A 896 0.28 28.60 -30.56
CA ALA A 896 -0.15 28.13 -29.26
C ALA A 896 0.34 29.04 -28.11
N TYR A 897 1.62 29.42 -28.11
CA TYR A 897 2.16 30.33 -27.08
C TYR A 897 1.58 31.74 -27.18
N ASN A 898 1.37 32.27 -28.37
CA ASN A 898 0.78 33.60 -28.59
C ASN A 898 -0.67 33.71 -28.09
N ILE A 899 -1.36 32.58 -27.93
CA ILE A 899 -2.71 32.53 -27.37
C ILE A 899 -2.76 31.97 -25.96
N GLY A 900 -1.62 31.88 -25.26
CA GLY A 900 -1.52 31.44 -23.87
C GLY A 900 -1.88 29.97 -23.63
N LEU A 901 -1.61 29.09 -24.63
CA LEU A 901 -1.84 27.64 -24.52
C LEU A 901 -0.54 26.86 -24.83
N SER A 902 -0.39 25.67 -24.24
CA SER A 902 0.65 24.77 -24.69
C SER A 902 0.29 24.16 -26.06
N PRO A 903 1.26 23.77 -26.91
CA PRO A 903 1.01 23.18 -28.22
C PRO A 903 0.10 21.94 -28.18
N LYS A 904 0.17 21.17 -27.10
CA LYS A 904 -0.67 19.99 -26.86
C LYS A 904 -2.10 20.37 -26.55
N GLN A 905 -2.31 21.39 -25.70
CA GLN A 905 -3.64 21.92 -25.39
C GLN A 905 -4.28 22.60 -26.59
N PHE A 906 -3.54 23.41 -27.34
CA PHE A 906 -4.03 24.04 -28.55
C PHE A 906 -4.50 23.01 -29.56
N SER A 907 -3.70 21.97 -29.86
CA SER A 907 -4.07 20.91 -30.80
C SER A 907 -5.33 20.14 -30.35
N LYS A 908 -5.46 19.87 -29.07
CA LYS A 908 -6.61 19.18 -28.49
C LYS A 908 -7.87 20.04 -28.62
N PHE A 909 -7.84 21.26 -28.06
CA PHE A 909 -9.03 22.15 -28.02
C PHE A 909 -9.46 22.62 -29.42
N PHE A 910 -8.50 22.85 -30.31
CA PHE A 910 -8.80 23.20 -31.69
C PHE A 910 -9.52 22.06 -32.44
N LYS A 911 -9.11 20.80 -32.21
CA LYS A 911 -9.78 19.64 -32.77
C LYS A 911 -11.18 19.45 -32.19
N GLU A 912 -11.37 19.73 -30.91
CA GLU A 912 -12.69 19.67 -30.25
C GLU A 912 -13.65 20.73 -30.84
N GLU A 913 -13.17 21.97 -31.10
CA GLU A 913 -14.00 23.10 -31.55
C GLU A 913 -14.23 23.07 -33.07
N TYR A 914 -13.19 22.78 -33.87
CA TYR A 914 -13.25 22.89 -35.35
C TYR A 914 -13.19 21.53 -36.08
N GLY A 915 -13.21 20.40 -35.38
CA GLY A 915 -13.29 19.05 -35.96
C GLY A 915 -12.01 18.52 -36.62
N CYS A 916 -10.95 19.31 -36.76
CA CYS A 916 -9.68 18.91 -37.36
C CYS A 916 -8.47 19.44 -36.59
N LEU A 917 -7.29 18.85 -36.81
CA LEU A 917 -6.06 19.34 -36.19
C LEU A 917 -5.59 20.69 -36.78
N PRO A 918 -4.95 21.59 -36.02
CA PRO A 918 -4.40 22.85 -36.54
C PRO A 918 -3.47 22.65 -37.75
N SER A 919 -2.69 21.57 -37.77
CA SER A 919 -1.82 21.22 -38.89
C SER A 919 -2.56 20.81 -40.16
N GLN A 920 -3.76 20.29 -40.03
CA GLN A 920 -4.61 19.95 -41.15
C GLN A 920 -5.36 21.18 -41.70
N TYR A 921 -5.71 22.11 -40.80
CA TYR A 921 -6.35 23.38 -41.17
C TYR A 921 -5.40 24.32 -41.92
N LYS A 922 -4.12 24.40 -41.50
CA LYS A 922 -3.08 25.21 -42.16
C LYS A 922 -2.73 24.72 -43.58
N LYS A 923 -3.01 23.45 -43.90
CA LYS A 923 -2.75 22.85 -45.23
C LYS A 923 -3.93 23.05 -46.24
N LYS A 924 -5.09 23.46 -45.75
CA LYS A 924 -6.23 23.86 -46.56
C LYS A 924 -6.17 25.34 -46.85
#